data_819a0482f87381ed35bf0fd082d98bc1
#
_entry.id   819a0482f87381ed35bf0fd082d98bc1
#
_cell.length_a   1.000
_cell.length_b   1.000
_cell.length_c   1.000
_cell.angle_alpha   90.00
_cell.angle_beta   90.00
_cell.angle_gamma   90.00
#
_symmetry.space_group_name_H-M   'P 1'
#
loop_
_entity.id
_entity.type
_entity.pdbx_description
1 polymer ?
#
loop_
_entity_poly.entity_id
_entity_poly.type
_entity_poly.pdbx_seq_one_letter_code
_entity_poly.pdbx_strand_id
1 'polypeptide(L)'
;MNEGISAKLAVLCGKPIQDASNQELYLALLRLVEEQAADRVQPVTGRKLYYISAEFLIGKLLSNNLINLGLYDDVRDCLAAAGKSLSDLEELEPEPSLGNGGLGRLAACFLDSLATLNLPGDGIGLRYHCGLFRQKFQDGLQTETPDLWLTDESWAKPTDTVYPVELAGQVYQARLYRLAVTGYNGRTNSLNLFDLDTVDESLISEGISFDKSRIGESLTLFLYPDDSDEAGRLLRIYQQYFMVSAGAQLLLDECVARGCNYHNLPDYAAIQINDTHPSMVIPELIRLLEQRGIDFDEAVDIVTRTCAYTNHTILAEALEKWPRHYLEQVVPQLMPIIEKLDALARTRTEDTSTAIIDGDDRVHMAHMDIHFTHSTNGVAALHTEILKNSELKNFYQLYPEKFNNKTNGITFRRWLLACNPRLSGEIEALIGPSFKQDAGQLELLLPMADNRDVLRRLSDIKARNKEALAGWLYQKQGVLVNPKAMFSIQSKRLHEYKRQQLNLLFLIHQYLEIKNGHIPAVPLVSIFGAKAAPAYTIAKDIIHALLTLSQVIAASPEVSPWLQIVFVENYNVTAAEKMIPACDLSEQISLASKEASGTGNMKFMLNGAVTLGTMDGANVEIAQQVGNENIYIFGQTSNQVIRRYDAGDYYAHEWYEGDPNLHRAIDFLTGPEMLRAGREENLSRLQDDLRNKDWFQTLPDFNAYLVRKEQAMADYAKDPLGWQRKCLVNIAKAGFFSSDRTIAEYDRDIWHLG
;
A
#
# COMPACT_ATOMS: atom_id res chain seq x y z
N MET A 1 -16.25 -32.12 12.10
CA MET A 1 -15.35 -30.98 12.39
C MET A 1 -15.99 -29.99 13.38
N ASN A 2 -17.24 -29.57 13.19
CA ASN A 2 -17.90 -28.59 14.10
C ASN A 2 -17.92 -28.97 15.59
N GLU A 3 -18.12 -30.24 15.94
CA GLU A 3 -18.10 -30.67 17.37
C GLU A 3 -16.71 -30.49 18.00
N GLY A 4 -15.64 -30.70 17.23
CA GLY A 4 -14.27 -30.52 17.70
C GLY A 4 -13.90 -29.05 17.97
N ILE A 5 -14.33 -28.13 17.09
CA ILE A 5 -14.10 -26.68 17.25
C ILE A 5 -14.94 -26.15 18.41
N SER A 6 -16.21 -26.54 18.51
CA SER A 6 -17.08 -26.15 19.62
C SER A 6 -16.53 -26.56 20.99
N ALA A 7 -16.07 -27.80 21.09
CA ALA A 7 -15.45 -28.29 22.33
C ALA A 7 -14.16 -27.52 22.66
N LYS A 8 -13.32 -27.28 21.67
CA LYS A 8 -12.04 -26.54 21.85
C LYS A 8 -12.27 -25.09 22.28
N LEU A 9 -13.20 -24.38 21.64
CA LEU A 9 -13.55 -23.00 22.01
C LEU A 9 -14.14 -22.95 23.42
N ALA A 10 -15.02 -23.90 23.80
CA ALA A 10 -15.56 -23.99 25.16
C ALA A 10 -14.46 -24.21 26.21
N VAL A 11 -13.46 -25.04 25.91
CA VAL A 11 -12.28 -25.24 26.77
C VAL A 11 -11.48 -23.96 26.91
N LEU A 12 -11.18 -23.27 25.81
CA LEU A 12 -10.42 -22.03 25.81
C LEU A 12 -11.14 -20.88 26.52
N CYS A 13 -12.49 -20.86 26.48
CA CYS A 13 -13.31 -19.89 27.21
C CYS A 13 -13.55 -20.30 28.69
N GLY A 14 -13.32 -21.55 29.05
CA GLY A 14 -13.67 -22.11 30.36
C GLY A 14 -15.18 -22.23 30.60
N LYS A 15 -16.02 -22.11 29.60
CA LYS A 15 -17.48 -22.16 29.63
C LYS A 15 -18.09 -22.48 28.25
N PRO A 16 -19.37 -22.87 28.15
CA PRO A 16 -20.05 -23.02 26.85
C PRO A 16 -20.05 -21.74 26.01
N ILE A 17 -19.99 -21.88 24.69
CA ILE A 17 -19.90 -20.75 23.77
C ILE A 17 -21.08 -19.77 23.93
N GLN A 18 -22.31 -20.27 24.13
CA GLN A 18 -23.49 -19.43 24.29
C GLN A 18 -23.42 -18.54 25.54
N ASP A 19 -22.68 -18.95 26.57
CA ASP A 19 -22.54 -18.24 27.84
C ASP A 19 -21.31 -17.31 27.85
N ALA A 20 -20.44 -17.41 26.86
CA ALA A 20 -19.25 -16.57 26.74
C ALA A 20 -19.58 -15.21 26.14
N SER A 21 -18.92 -14.16 26.63
CA SER A 21 -18.97 -12.84 26.03
C SER A 21 -18.22 -12.81 24.65
N ASN A 22 -18.51 -11.82 23.85
CA ASN A 22 -17.79 -11.65 22.58
C ASN A 22 -16.28 -11.46 22.80
N GLN A 23 -15.89 -10.74 23.86
CA GLN A 23 -14.47 -10.56 24.22
C GLN A 23 -13.78 -11.89 24.57
N GLU A 24 -14.42 -12.74 25.37
CA GLU A 24 -13.87 -14.05 25.75
C GLU A 24 -13.75 -14.97 24.51
N LEU A 25 -14.74 -14.93 23.62
CA LEU A 25 -14.72 -15.69 22.36
C LEU A 25 -13.63 -15.18 21.40
N TYR A 26 -13.45 -13.86 21.31
CA TYR A 26 -12.38 -13.27 20.51
C TYR A 26 -11.00 -13.74 20.99
N LEU A 27 -10.75 -13.69 22.30
CA LEU A 27 -9.49 -14.16 22.89
C LEU A 27 -9.29 -15.68 22.71
N ALA A 28 -10.36 -16.46 22.79
CA ALA A 28 -10.30 -17.89 22.53
C ALA A 28 -9.97 -18.19 21.06
N LEU A 29 -10.52 -17.41 20.13
CA LEU A 29 -10.19 -17.53 18.70
C LEU A 29 -8.74 -17.12 18.40
N LEU A 30 -8.21 -16.08 19.04
CA LEU A 30 -6.78 -15.73 18.93
C LEU A 30 -5.89 -16.93 19.32
N ARG A 31 -6.15 -17.53 20.47
CA ARG A 31 -5.39 -18.69 20.97
C ARG A 31 -5.54 -19.90 20.06
N LEU A 32 -6.74 -20.17 19.55
CA LEU A 32 -6.99 -21.24 18.59
C LEU A 32 -6.14 -21.05 17.32
N VAL A 33 -6.12 -19.84 16.76
CA VAL A 33 -5.34 -19.51 15.58
C VAL A 33 -3.84 -19.64 15.86
N GLU A 34 -3.35 -19.12 16.99
CA GLU A 34 -1.94 -19.20 17.37
C GLU A 34 -1.47 -20.67 17.50
N GLU A 35 -2.25 -21.54 18.13
CA GLU A 35 -1.94 -22.97 18.24
C GLU A 35 -1.88 -23.64 16.86
N GLN A 36 -2.88 -23.38 16.01
CA GLN A 36 -2.92 -23.97 14.67
C GLN A 36 -1.82 -23.43 13.75
N ALA A 37 -1.43 -22.17 13.91
CA ALA A 37 -0.31 -21.59 13.20
C ALA A 37 1.03 -22.19 13.62
N ALA A 38 1.22 -22.45 14.91
CA ALA A 38 2.41 -23.08 15.47
C ALA A 38 2.63 -24.49 14.89
N ASP A 39 1.56 -25.26 14.69
CA ASP A 39 1.61 -26.61 14.10
C ASP A 39 2.07 -26.60 12.63
N ARG A 40 2.04 -25.45 11.95
CA ARG A 40 2.46 -25.28 10.55
C ARG A 40 3.84 -24.66 10.36
N VAL A 41 4.55 -24.38 11.44
CA VAL A 41 5.95 -23.95 11.38
C VAL A 41 6.80 -25.10 10.87
N GLN A 42 7.57 -24.85 9.80
CA GLN A 42 8.42 -25.87 9.18
C GLN A 42 9.89 -25.49 9.34
N PRO A 43 10.80 -26.48 9.52
CA PRO A 43 12.22 -26.24 9.51
C PRO A 43 12.68 -25.61 8.19
N VAL A 44 13.71 -24.79 8.27
CA VAL A 44 14.38 -24.20 7.10
C VAL A 44 15.64 -25.01 6.84
N THR A 45 15.68 -25.74 5.73
CA THR A 45 16.81 -26.62 5.36
C THR A 45 17.74 -26.01 4.33
N GLY A 46 17.32 -24.95 3.64
CA GLY A 46 18.06 -24.26 2.59
C GLY A 46 18.18 -22.76 2.86
N ARG A 47 18.16 -22.00 1.78
CA ARG A 47 18.19 -20.54 1.78
C ARG A 47 16.87 -19.98 2.32
N LYS A 48 16.93 -18.92 3.13
CA LYS A 48 15.76 -18.22 3.69
C LYS A 48 15.75 -16.77 3.26
N LEU A 49 14.59 -16.25 2.89
CA LEU A 49 14.39 -14.83 2.61
C LEU A 49 14.20 -14.02 3.88
N TYR A 50 14.85 -12.87 3.93
CA TYR A 50 14.60 -11.78 4.88
C TYR A 50 14.14 -10.55 4.10
N TYR A 51 12.82 -10.29 4.18
CA TYR A 51 12.19 -9.19 3.48
C TYR A 51 12.14 -7.97 4.40
N ILE A 52 13.03 -6.99 4.17
CA ILE A 52 13.17 -5.83 5.04
C ILE A 52 12.36 -4.67 4.48
N SER A 53 11.43 -4.15 5.27
CA SER A 53 10.55 -3.06 4.86
C SER A 53 10.23 -2.14 6.04
N ALA A 54 10.19 -0.82 5.78
CA ALA A 54 9.75 0.15 6.78
C ALA A 54 8.27 -0.02 7.16
N GLU A 55 7.47 -0.64 6.28
CA GLU A 55 6.03 -0.76 6.42
C GLU A 55 5.53 -2.18 6.19
N PHE A 56 4.55 -2.60 7.00
CA PHE A 56 3.75 -3.80 6.78
C PHE A 56 2.28 -3.50 7.09
N LEU A 57 1.51 -3.11 6.09
CA LEU A 57 0.09 -2.80 6.25
C LEU A 57 -0.74 -4.10 6.23
N ILE A 58 -0.68 -4.84 7.33
CA ILE A 58 -1.23 -6.20 7.43
C ILE A 58 -2.76 -6.25 7.55
N GLY A 59 -3.40 -5.21 8.09
CA GLY A 59 -4.83 -5.21 8.37
C GLY A 59 -5.21 -6.16 9.53
N LYS A 60 -6.50 -6.31 9.81
CA LYS A 60 -7.01 -7.30 10.76
C LYS A 60 -6.66 -8.71 10.31
N LEU A 61 -6.33 -9.58 11.24
CA LEU A 61 -5.76 -10.90 10.94
C LEU A 61 -6.71 -12.07 11.25
N LEU A 62 -7.70 -11.90 12.12
CA LEU A 62 -8.55 -13.02 12.58
C LEU A 62 -9.16 -13.78 11.40
N SER A 63 -9.95 -13.12 10.56
CA SER A 63 -10.61 -13.78 9.43
C SER A 63 -9.64 -14.25 8.37
N ASN A 64 -8.59 -13.45 8.09
CA ASN A 64 -7.57 -13.87 7.13
C ASN A 64 -6.86 -15.15 7.58
N ASN A 65 -6.52 -15.26 8.85
CA ASN A 65 -5.88 -16.46 9.40
C ASN A 65 -6.86 -17.65 9.43
N LEU A 66 -8.13 -17.44 9.81
CA LEU A 66 -9.14 -18.50 9.78
C LEU A 66 -9.33 -19.04 8.34
N ILE A 67 -9.33 -18.18 7.32
CA ILE A 67 -9.39 -18.59 5.91
C ILE A 67 -8.14 -19.39 5.52
N ASN A 68 -6.96 -18.89 5.85
CA ASN A 68 -5.69 -19.53 5.51
C ASN A 68 -5.50 -20.88 6.21
N LEU A 69 -6.05 -21.03 7.41
CA LEU A 69 -6.06 -22.27 8.17
C LEU A 69 -7.17 -23.26 7.72
N GLY A 70 -8.11 -22.80 6.88
CA GLY A 70 -9.28 -23.60 6.48
C GLY A 70 -10.34 -23.79 7.56
N LEU A 71 -10.38 -22.87 8.53
CA LEU A 71 -11.26 -22.93 9.72
C LEU A 71 -12.44 -21.95 9.65
N TYR A 72 -12.45 -21.03 8.68
CA TYR A 72 -13.39 -19.90 8.65
C TYR A 72 -14.86 -20.34 8.68
N ASP A 73 -15.25 -21.24 7.80
CA ASP A 73 -16.65 -21.70 7.71
C ASP A 73 -17.07 -22.50 8.94
N ASP A 74 -16.22 -23.38 9.41
CA ASP A 74 -16.49 -24.20 10.61
C ASP A 74 -16.63 -23.33 11.87
N VAL A 75 -15.79 -22.30 12.04
CA VAL A 75 -15.89 -21.34 13.15
C VAL A 75 -17.15 -20.49 13.04
N ARG A 76 -17.43 -19.94 11.86
CA ARG A 76 -18.64 -19.15 11.59
C ARG A 76 -19.91 -19.94 11.93
N ASP A 77 -20.02 -21.16 11.45
CA ASP A 77 -21.20 -22.01 11.62
C ASP A 77 -21.33 -22.45 13.08
N CYS A 78 -20.22 -22.75 13.75
CA CYS A 78 -20.18 -23.07 15.17
C CYS A 78 -20.69 -21.90 16.04
N LEU A 79 -20.21 -20.68 15.78
CA LEU A 79 -20.65 -19.46 16.47
C LEU A 79 -22.14 -19.18 16.21
N ALA A 80 -22.58 -19.29 14.96
CA ALA A 80 -23.98 -19.08 14.58
C ALA A 80 -24.93 -20.08 15.30
N ALA A 81 -24.54 -21.34 15.42
CA ALA A 81 -25.30 -22.35 16.15
C ALA A 81 -25.43 -22.01 17.65
N ALA A 82 -24.50 -21.25 18.23
CA ALA A 82 -24.53 -20.76 19.60
C ALA A 82 -25.15 -19.34 19.73
N GLY A 83 -25.75 -18.80 18.66
CA GLY A 83 -26.35 -17.46 18.63
C GLY A 83 -25.34 -16.31 18.67
N LYS A 84 -24.10 -16.56 18.24
CA LYS A 84 -23.00 -15.59 18.14
C LYS A 84 -22.69 -15.27 16.68
N SER A 85 -22.07 -14.12 16.44
CA SER A 85 -21.67 -13.69 15.10
C SER A 85 -20.16 -13.53 15.02
N LEU A 86 -19.52 -14.18 14.04
CA LEU A 86 -18.09 -14.00 13.80
C LEU A 86 -17.76 -12.56 13.46
N SER A 87 -18.62 -11.86 12.70
CA SER A 87 -18.41 -10.45 12.33
C SER A 87 -18.39 -9.52 13.56
N ASP A 88 -19.18 -9.83 14.61
CA ASP A 88 -19.16 -9.03 15.84
C ASP A 88 -17.84 -9.22 16.61
N LEU A 89 -17.23 -10.41 16.50
CA LEU A 89 -15.91 -10.69 17.10
C LEU A 89 -14.78 -10.01 16.30
N GLU A 90 -14.87 -9.98 14.98
CA GLU A 90 -13.94 -9.28 14.10
C GLU A 90 -13.89 -7.76 14.38
N GLU A 91 -15.02 -7.15 14.79
CA GLU A 91 -15.07 -5.73 15.16
C GLU A 91 -14.26 -5.42 16.43
N LEU A 92 -14.06 -6.41 17.32
CA LEU A 92 -13.24 -6.24 18.52
C LEU A 92 -11.73 -6.19 18.24
N GLU A 93 -11.30 -6.71 17.10
CA GLU A 93 -9.89 -6.70 16.73
C GLU A 93 -9.42 -5.28 16.39
N PRO A 94 -8.41 -4.73 17.10
CA PRO A 94 -7.78 -3.48 16.66
C PRO A 94 -7.01 -3.73 15.36
N GLU A 95 -7.20 -2.88 14.36
CA GLU A 95 -6.42 -2.98 13.13
C GLU A 95 -4.97 -2.56 13.39
N PRO A 96 -3.97 -3.43 13.14
CA PRO A 96 -2.57 -3.07 13.30
C PRO A 96 -2.17 -1.90 12.40
N SER A 97 -1.54 -0.88 12.99
CA SER A 97 -1.12 0.34 12.30
C SER A 97 0.39 0.33 12.06
N LEU A 98 0.86 -0.54 11.15
CA LEU A 98 2.26 -0.79 10.85
C LEU A 98 2.65 -0.35 9.42
N GLY A 99 1.78 0.36 8.73
CA GLY A 99 2.03 0.79 7.35
C GLY A 99 1.04 1.82 6.86
N ASN A 100 1.31 2.36 5.66
CA ASN A 100 0.47 3.37 5.02
C ASN A 100 0.49 3.21 3.49
N GLY A 101 -0.55 2.65 2.91
CA GLY A 101 -0.72 2.61 1.46
C GLY A 101 -0.04 1.45 0.75
N GLY A 102 0.41 1.70 -0.50
CA GLY A 102 0.81 0.66 -1.45
C GLY A 102 2.01 -0.18 -1.04
N LEU A 103 3.07 0.47 -0.56
CA LEU A 103 4.32 -0.19 -0.16
C LEU A 103 4.09 -1.21 0.97
N GLY A 104 3.45 -0.76 2.05
CA GLY A 104 3.19 -1.60 3.22
C GLY A 104 2.19 -2.72 2.93
N ARG A 105 1.15 -2.45 2.10
CA ARG A 105 0.19 -3.50 1.74
C ARG A 105 0.81 -4.53 0.80
N LEU A 106 1.70 -4.13 -0.11
CA LEU A 106 2.44 -5.05 -0.95
C LEU A 106 3.30 -5.99 -0.10
N ALA A 107 4.07 -5.45 0.85
CA ALA A 107 4.88 -6.25 1.77
C ALA A 107 4.03 -7.30 2.51
N ALA A 108 2.84 -6.92 2.98
CA ALA A 108 1.91 -7.85 3.62
C ALA A 108 1.39 -8.94 2.66
N CYS A 109 1.07 -8.59 1.39
CA CYS A 109 0.68 -9.57 0.37
C CYS A 109 1.82 -10.55 0.07
N PHE A 110 3.05 -10.07 0.03
CA PHE A 110 4.23 -10.90 -0.25
C PHE A 110 4.50 -11.90 0.88
N LEU A 111 4.37 -11.49 2.15
CA LEU A 111 4.48 -12.42 3.27
C LEU A 111 3.41 -13.51 3.23
N ASP A 112 2.16 -13.15 2.92
CA ASP A 112 1.07 -14.13 2.75
C ASP A 112 1.38 -15.13 1.62
N SER A 113 1.86 -14.65 0.48
CA SER A 113 2.20 -15.50 -0.67
C SER A 113 3.42 -16.39 -0.40
N LEU A 114 4.46 -15.89 0.28
CA LEU A 114 5.60 -16.70 0.70
C LEU A 114 5.15 -17.89 1.54
N ALA A 115 4.32 -17.65 2.55
CA ALA A 115 3.80 -18.69 3.42
C ALA A 115 2.87 -19.66 2.65
N THR A 116 2.03 -19.15 1.75
CA THR A 116 1.12 -19.94 0.93
C THR A 116 1.86 -20.87 -0.04
N LEU A 117 2.95 -20.39 -0.64
CA LEU A 117 3.79 -21.17 -1.57
C LEU A 117 4.80 -22.08 -0.86
N ASN A 118 4.74 -22.20 0.47
CA ASN A 118 5.66 -22.97 1.30
C ASN A 118 7.13 -22.50 1.22
N LEU A 119 7.38 -21.26 0.82
CA LEU A 119 8.71 -20.67 0.74
C LEU A 119 9.15 -20.14 2.12
N PRO A 120 10.37 -20.43 2.59
CA PRO A 120 10.88 -19.91 3.85
C PRO A 120 11.25 -18.43 3.70
N GLY A 121 10.47 -17.55 4.32
CA GLY A 121 10.70 -16.12 4.22
C GLY A 121 10.01 -15.33 5.33
N ASP A 122 10.79 -14.51 6.02
CA ASP A 122 10.31 -13.66 7.10
C ASP A 122 10.37 -12.18 6.74
N GLY A 123 9.44 -11.41 7.29
CA GLY A 123 9.49 -9.96 7.27
C GLY A 123 10.34 -9.41 8.41
N ILE A 124 11.01 -8.26 8.18
CA ILE A 124 11.72 -7.49 9.20
C ILE A 124 11.25 -6.04 9.12
N GLY A 125 10.80 -5.48 10.25
CA GLY A 125 10.30 -4.13 10.37
C GLY A 125 10.35 -3.59 11.78
N LEU A 126 9.63 -2.49 12.04
CA LEU A 126 9.49 -1.87 13.35
C LEU A 126 8.05 -1.99 13.87
N ARG A 127 7.92 -2.06 15.20
CA ARG A 127 6.64 -2.08 15.91
C ARG A 127 6.26 -0.65 16.31
N TYR A 128 5.60 0.07 15.39
CA TYR A 128 5.14 1.42 15.67
C TYR A 128 3.95 1.43 16.63
N HIS A 129 3.99 2.28 17.66
CA HIS A 129 2.93 2.39 18.67
C HIS A 129 1.69 3.11 18.15
N CYS A 130 1.91 4.20 17.39
CA CYS A 130 0.86 5.11 16.94
C CYS A 130 0.65 5.08 15.41
N GLY A 131 1.27 4.13 14.71
CA GLY A 131 1.21 3.99 13.27
C GLY A 131 1.65 5.24 12.51
N LEU A 132 0.97 5.53 11.38
CA LEU A 132 1.14 6.80 10.70
C LEU A 132 0.44 7.93 11.47
N PHE A 133 -0.85 7.87 11.60
CA PHE A 133 -1.78 8.64 12.43
C PHE A 133 -3.22 8.21 12.15
N ARG A 134 -4.13 8.55 13.06
CA ARG A 134 -5.57 8.49 12.82
C ARG A 134 -6.04 9.82 12.25
N GLN A 135 -6.70 9.77 11.09
CA GLN A 135 -7.27 10.93 10.44
C GLN A 135 -8.68 11.21 10.99
N LYS A 136 -8.96 12.48 11.28
CA LYS A 136 -10.30 13.00 11.54
C LYS A 136 -10.58 14.22 10.67
N PHE A 137 -11.85 14.48 10.40
CA PHE A 137 -12.28 15.72 9.77
C PHE A 137 -12.95 16.62 10.81
N GLN A 138 -12.34 17.77 11.05
CA GLN A 138 -12.85 18.78 11.96
C GLN A 138 -12.93 20.11 11.22
N ASP A 139 -14.12 20.74 11.22
CA ASP A 139 -14.37 22.01 10.50
C ASP A 139 -13.95 21.98 9.02
N GLY A 140 -14.18 20.84 8.36
CA GLY A 140 -13.80 20.62 6.96
C GLY A 140 -12.31 20.47 6.70
N LEU A 141 -11.49 20.28 7.73
CA LEU A 141 -10.03 20.06 7.61
C LEU A 141 -9.65 18.67 8.11
N GLN A 142 -8.56 18.12 7.53
CA GLN A 142 -7.90 16.97 8.11
C GLN A 142 -7.15 17.36 9.38
N THR A 143 -7.41 16.63 10.46
CA THR A 143 -6.63 16.64 11.69
C THR A 143 -6.06 15.27 11.98
N GLU A 144 -4.94 15.21 12.69
CA GLU A 144 -4.21 13.98 12.98
C GLU A 144 -4.17 13.73 14.49
N THR A 145 -4.39 12.47 14.89
CA THR A 145 -4.21 11.96 16.27
C THR A 145 -3.43 10.65 16.24
N PRO A 146 -2.85 10.21 17.37
CA PRO A 146 -2.23 8.89 17.43
C PRO A 146 -3.21 7.78 17.06
N ASP A 147 -2.76 6.80 16.28
CA ASP A 147 -3.53 5.61 15.94
C ASP A 147 -3.11 4.45 16.85
N LEU A 148 -3.54 4.54 18.10
CA LEU A 148 -3.24 3.54 19.15
C LEU A 148 -3.97 2.23 18.80
N TRP A 149 -3.22 1.15 18.66
CA TRP A 149 -3.74 -0.17 18.30
C TRP A 149 -3.19 -1.30 19.20
N LEU A 150 -2.12 -1.02 19.93
CA LEU A 150 -1.49 -2.01 20.79
C LEU A 150 -2.39 -2.34 21.99
N THR A 151 -2.55 -3.62 22.25
CA THR A 151 -3.25 -4.18 23.42
C THR A 151 -2.40 -5.27 24.04
N ASP A 152 -2.72 -5.66 25.28
CA ASP A 152 -2.04 -6.75 25.97
C ASP A 152 -2.15 -8.08 25.19
N GLU A 153 -3.25 -8.26 24.48
CA GLU A 153 -3.53 -9.44 23.64
C GLU A 153 -3.30 -9.15 22.14
N SER A 154 -2.07 -8.74 21.80
CA SER A 154 -1.66 -8.46 20.42
C SER A 154 -1.23 -9.73 19.68
N TRP A 155 -1.38 -9.76 18.36
CA TRP A 155 -0.79 -10.78 17.48
C TRP A 155 0.75 -10.80 17.52
N ALA A 156 1.38 -9.65 17.71
CA ALA A 156 2.83 -9.53 17.84
C ALA A 156 3.26 -9.80 19.29
N LYS A 157 3.81 -10.96 19.56
CA LYS A 157 4.23 -11.39 20.90
C LYS A 157 5.69 -11.00 21.17
N PRO A 158 6.02 -10.47 22.35
CA PRO A 158 7.42 -10.25 22.75
C PRO A 158 8.17 -11.59 22.85
N THR A 159 9.45 -11.54 22.52
CA THR A 159 10.40 -12.65 22.72
C THR A 159 11.47 -12.27 23.74
N ASP A 160 12.27 -13.24 24.19
CA ASP A 160 13.42 -12.97 25.04
C ASP A 160 14.64 -12.43 24.24
N THR A 161 14.54 -12.39 22.92
CA THR A 161 15.62 -11.94 22.03
C THR A 161 15.71 -10.41 22.04
N VAL A 162 16.90 -9.90 22.35
CA VAL A 162 17.21 -8.47 22.37
C VAL A 162 18.56 -8.26 21.70
N TYR A 163 18.63 -7.28 20.79
CA TYR A 163 19.87 -6.92 20.11
C TYR A 163 20.35 -5.52 20.49
N PRO A 164 21.65 -5.34 20.78
CA PRO A 164 22.23 -4.01 20.98
C PRO A 164 22.36 -3.29 19.62
N VAL A 165 21.88 -2.05 19.55
CA VAL A 165 22.05 -1.18 18.40
C VAL A 165 22.70 0.12 18.85
N GLU A 166 23.86 0.45 18.27
CA GLU A 166 24.58 1.68 18.56
C GLU A 166 24.11 2.81 17.65
N LEU A 167 23.62 3.89 18.26
CA LEU A 167 23.09 5.09 17.61
C LEU A 167 23.69 6.32 18.28
N ALA A 168 24.37 7.17 17.53
CA ALA A 168 25.02 8.39 18.05
C ALA A 168 25.91 8.15 19.28
N GLY A 169 26.63 7.02 19.31
CA GLY A 169 27.50 6.62 20.41
C GLY A 169 26.77 6.09 21.66
N GLN A 170 25.47 5.86 21.59
CA GLN A 170 24.68 5.22 22.64
C GLN A 170 24.14 3.87 22.18
N VAL A 171 24.05 2.92 23.10
CA VAL A 171 23.52 1.58 22.81
C VAL A 171 22.06 1.49 23.25
N TYR A 172 21.19 1.14 22.32
CA TYR A 172 19.77 0.88 22.52
C TYR A 172 19.48 -0.61 22.40
N GLN A 173 18.52 -1.12 23.20
CA GLN A 173 18.18 -2.53 23.24
C GLN A 173 16.95 -2.80 22.37
N ALA A 174 17.16 -3.37 21.18
CA ALA A 174 16.08 -3.72 20.24
C ALA A 174 15.46 -5.07 20.66
N ARG A 175 14.28 -5.04 21.26
CA ARG A 175 13.51 -6.24 21.57
C ARG A 175 12.76 -6.74 20.35
N LEU A 176 12.87 -8.05 20.10
CA LEU A 176 12.14 -8.72 19.03
C LEU A 176 10.71 -9.05 19.47
N TYR A 177 9.74 -8.61 18.68
CA TYR A 177 8.34 -9.05 18.70
C TYR A 177 8.08 -9.91 17.45
N ARG A 178 7.40 -11.03 17.62
CA ARG A 178 7.15 -11.96 16.51
C ARG A 178 5.65 -12.13 16.28
N LEU A 179 5.24 -11.99 15.02
CA LEU A 179 3.88 -12.20 14.54
C LEU A 179 3.89 -13.34 13.54
N ALA A 180 3.02 -14.35 13.75
CA ALA A 180 2.89 -15.48 12.85
C ALA A 180 2.20 -15.06 11.54
N VAL A 181 2.77 -15.46 10.41
CA VAL A 181 2.22 -15.27 9.07
C VAL A 181 1.85 -16.63 8.49
N THR A 182 0.58 -16.96 8.55
CA THR A 182 0.07 -18.28 8.14
C THR A 182 -0.37 -18.26 6.67
N GLY A 183 0.15 -19.16 5.86
CA GLY A 183 -0.22 -19.31 4.46
C GLY A 183 -1.52 -20.09 4.25
N TYR A 184 -2.16 -19.88 3.11
CA TYR A 184 -3.35 -20.63 2.69
C TYR A 184 -2.99 -22.08 2.37
N ASN A 185 -3.36 -22.99 3.27
CA ASN A 185 -2.95 -24.41 3.22
C ASN A 185 -1.42 -24.61 3.20
N GLY A 186 -0.65 -23.57 3.54
CA GLY A 186 0.80 -23.54 3.49
C GLY A 186 1.44 -23.54 4.89
N ARG A 187 2.73 -23.19 4.92
CA ARG A 187 3.52 -23.06 6.15
C ARG A 187 3.16 -21.80 6.93
N THR A 188 3.69 -21.70 8.15
CA THR A 188 3.73 -20.46 8.91
C THR A 188 5.16 -19.91 8.91
N ASN A 189 5.31 -18.66 8.45
CA ASN A 189 6.49 -17.82 8.54
C ASN A 189 6.31 -16.76 9.65
N SER A 190 7.23 -15.81 9.77
CA SER A 190 7.19 -14.76 10.78
C SER A 190 7.28 -13.36 10.19
N LEU A 191 6.61 -12.41 10.81
CA LEU A 191 6.94 -10.99 10.73
C LEU A 191 7.66 -10.62 12.04
N ASN A 192 8.93 -10.26 11.92
CA ASN A 192 9.81 -9.88 13.00
C ASN A 192 9.81 -8.36 13.12
N LEU A 193 9.33 -7.84 14.24
CA LEU A 193 9.21 -6.41 14.52
C LEU A 193 10.09 -6.03 15.69
N PHE A 194 10.89 -4.98 15.54
CA PHE A 194 11.74 -4.49 16.61
C PHE A 194 11.15 -3.25 17.28
N ASP A 195 11.37 -3.15 18.58
CA ASP A 195 10.87 -2.06 19.42
C ASP A 195 11.83 -1.81 20.59
N LEU A 196 11.67 -0.66 21.25
CA LEU A 196 12.32 -0.32 22.51
C LEU A 196 11.33 -0.49 23.67
N ASP A 197 11.76 -1.14 24.75
CA ASP A 197 10.96 -1.24 25.97
C ASP A 197 10.76 0.10 26.71
N THR A 198 11.48 1.14 26.26
CA THR A 198 11.49 2.48 26.87
C THR A 198 10.59 3.48 26.16
N VAL A 199 9.90 3.07 25.09
CA VAL A 199 8.99 3.99 24.36
C VAL A 199 7.88 4.50 25.26
N ASP A 200 7.64 5.80 25.22
CA ASP A 200 6.68 6.49 26.07
C ASP A 200 5.66 7.29 25.25
N GLU A 201 4.45 6.76 25.11
CA GLU A 201 3.35 7.39 24.39
C GLU A 201 2.89 8.71 25.05
N SER A 202 3.20 8.93 26.33
CA SER A 202 2.87 10.15 27.04
C SER A 202 3.67 11.38 26.57
N LEU A 203 4.71 11.18 25.77
CA LEU A 203 5.46 12.28 25.11
C LEU A 203 4.63 13.02 24.07
N ILE A 204 3.55 12.43 23.58
CA ILE A 204 2.69 13.05 22.58
C ILE A 204 1.87 14.14 23.28
N SER A 205 2.09 15.41 22.92
CA SER A 205 1.51 16.57 23.59
C SER A 205 0.23 17.05 22.95
N GLU A 206 0.24 17.31 21.65
CA GLU A 206 -0.89 17.82 20.87
C GLU A 206 -0.90 17.18 19.49
N GLY A 207 -2.06 16.62 19.10
CA GLY A 207 -2.19 15.93 17.83
C GLY A 207 -1.20 14.77 17.72
N ILE A 208 -0.17 14.92 16.89
CA ILE A 208 0.92 13.95 16.70
C ILE A 208 2.31 14.56 17.03
N SER A 209 2.34 15.68 17.75
CA SER A 209 3.58 16.39 18.09
C SER A 209 4.25 15.78 19.33
N PHE A 210 5.56 15.62 19.29
CA PHE A 210 6.37 15.11 20.40
C PHE A 210 7.82 15.61 20.27
N ASP A 211 8.58 15.48 21.36
CA ASP A 211 10.02 15.79 21.37
C ASP A 211 10.81 14.67 20.66
N LYS A 212 11.21 14.94 19.43
CA LYS A 212 11.95 14.01 18.57
C LYS A 212 13.40 13.77 19.00
N SER A 213 13.93 14.58 19.93
CA SER A 213 15.31 14.43 20.43
C SER A 213 15.45 13.32 21.49
N ARG A 214 14.34 12.89 22.09
CA ARG A 214 14.30 11.83 23.12
C ARG A 214 14.26 10.44 22.45
N ILE A 215 15.33 10.07 21.76
CA ILE A 215 15.37 8.87 20.90
C ILE A 215 14.95 7.61 21.64
N GLY A 216 15.44 7.36 22.87
CA GLY A 216 15.13 6.17 23.66
C GLY A 216 13.64 6.01 24.03
N GLU A 217 12.87 7.10 23.92
CA GLU A 217 11.45 7.11 24.29
C GLU A 217 10.52 7.37 23.11
N SER A 218 11.06 7.78 21.95
CA SER A 218 10.27 8.22 20.81
C SER A 218 10.53 7.42 19.51
N LEU A 219 11.57 6.58 19.47
CA LEU A 219 12.08 5.97 18.24
C LEU A 219 10.99 5.25 17.43
N THR A 220 10.13 4.50 18.07
CA THR A 220 9.08 3.69 17.42
C THR A 220 7.65 4.21 17.69
N LEU A 221 7.50 5.50 18.07
CA LEU A 221 6.18 6.08 18.25
C LEU A 221 5.39 6.11 16.94
N PHE A 222 5.93 6.74 15.90
CA PHE A 222 5.25 6.93 14.61
C PHE A 222 6.04 6.39 13.42
N LEU A 223 5.32 5.80 12.48
CA LEU A 223 5.78 5.58 11.12
C LEU A 223 5.84 6.94 10.40
N TYR A 224 6.95 7.23 9.73
CA TYR A 224 7.15 8.49 9.01
C TYR A 224 6.87 9.73 9.87
N PRO A 225 7.66 9.96 10.94
CA PRO A 225 7.52 11.18 11.72
C PRO A 225 7.70 12.41 10.83
N ASP A 226 7.07 13.51 11.23
CA ASP A 226 7.21 14.78 10.52
C ASP A 226 8.70 15.15 10.37
N ASP A 227 9.17 15.23 9.12
CA ASP A 227 10.55 15.51 8.73
C ASP A 227 10.74 16.92 8.13
N SER A 228 9.80 17.81 8.38
CA SER A 228 9.90 19.23 8.02
C SER A 228 11.05 19.94 8.74
N ASP A 229 11.42 19.45 9.92
CA ASP A 229 12.57 19.92 10.71
C ASP A 229 13.75 18.94 10.69
N GLU A 230 14.90 19.39 11.20
CA GLU A 230 16.12 18.57 11.25
C GLU A 230 15.95 17.36 12.19
N ALA A 231 15.32 17.55 13.35
CA ALA A 231 15.11 16.48 14.32
C ALA A 231 14.27 15.33 13.71
N GLY A 232 13.27 15.66 12.92
CA GLY A 232 12.46 14.67 12.20
C GLY A 232 13.25 13.91 11.12
N ARG A 233 14.10 14.62 10.36
CA ARG A 233 14.99 13.97 9.37
C ARG A 233 15.99 13.03 10.04
N LEU A 234 16.59 13.46 11.14
CA LEU A 234 17.47 12.60 11.93
C LEU A 234 16.74 11.39 12.49
N LEU A 235 15.52 11.58 13.04
CA LEU A 235 14.72 10.48 13.59
C LEU A 235 14.43 9.40 12.53
N ARG A 236 14.20 9.78 11.27
CA ARG A 236 14.05 8.79 10.18
C ARG A 236 15.31 7.95 9.99
N ILE A 237 16.50 8.53 10.06
CA ILE A 237 17.77 7.79 9.97
C ILE A 237 17.92 6.86 11.18
N TYR A 238 17.59 7.34 12.40
CA TYR A 238 17.56 6.51 13.60
C TYR A 238 16.67 5.27 13.43
N GLN A 239 15.46 5.46 12.94
CA GLN A 239 14.51 4.36 12.70
C GLN A 239 15.03 3.35 11.68
N GLN A 240 15.52 3.84 10.54
CA GLN A 240 16.02 2.97 9.45
C GLN A 240 17.20 2.13 9.92
N TYR A 241 18.18 2.74 10.59
CA TYR A 241 19.34 1.99 11.07
C TYR A 241 19.00 1.03 12.21
N PHE A 242 18.16 1.45 13.16
CA PHE A 242 17.68 0.57 14.23
C PHE A 242 17.05 -0.71 13.68
N MET A 243 16.19 -0.57 12.67
CA MET A 243 15.56 -1.69 11.99
C MET A 243 16.58 -2.62 11.31
N VAL A 244 17.50 -2.08 10.52
CA VAL A 244 18.41 -2.90 9.73
C VAL A 244 19.51 -3.52 10.58
N SER A 245 19.99 -2.83 11.61
CA SER A 245 21.01 -3.37 12.52
C SER A 245 20.46 -4.54 13.33
N ALA A 246 19.30 -4.38 13.95
CA ALA A 246 18.64 -5.46 14.68
C ALA A 246 18.29 -6.64 13.74
N GLY A 247 17.77 -6.33 12.53
CA GLY A 247 17.45 -7.34 11.53
C GLY A 247 18.67 -8.11 11.01
N ALA A 248 19.78 -7.44 10.77
CA ALA A 248 21.03 -8.09 10.34
C ALA A 248 21.60 -9.00 11.42
N GLN A 249 21.53 -8.60 12.70
CA GLN A 249 21.96 -9.45 13.82
C GLN A 249 21.08 -10.70 13.93
N LEU A 250 19.76 -10.56 13.87
CA LEU A 250 18.82 -11.70 13.85
C LEU A 250 19.14 -12.67 12.70
N LEU A 251 19.33 -12.14 11.49
CA LEU A 251 19.65 -12.92 10.30
C LEU A 251 20.94 -13.73 10.50
N LEU A 252 22.02 -13.10 10.99
CA LEU A 252 23.29 -13.77 11.21
C LEU A 252 23.16 -14.88 12.27
N ASP A 253 22.47 -14.62 13.39
CA ASP A 253 22.26 -15.63 14.43
C ASP A 253 21.46 -16.83 13.90
N GLU A 254 20.38 -16.58 13.16
CA GLU A 254 19.60 -17.66 12.55
C GLU A 254 20.39 -18.46 11.51
N CYS A 255 21.23 -17.80 10.71
CA CYS A 255 22.09 -18.48 9.74
C CYS A 255 23.15 -19.36 10.43
N VAL A 256 23.80 -18.83 11.45
CA VAL A 256 24.81 -19.59 12.25
C VAL A 256 24.15 -20.79 12.93
N ALA A 257 22.97 -20.62 13.51
CA ALA A 257 22.20 -21.73 14.10
C ALA A 257 21.89 -22.87 13.10
N ARG A 258 21.85 -22.55 11.78
CA ARG A 258 21.66 -23.52 10.69
C ARG A 258 22.98 -24.05 10.11
N GLY A 259 24.15 -23.63 10.63
CA GLY A 259 25.46 -24.10 10.20
C GLY A 259 26.23 -23.18 9.26
N CYS A 260 25.80 -21.93 9.07
CA CYS A 260 26.55 -20.91 8.32
C CYS A 260 27.85 -20.54 9.06
N ASN A 261 28.92 -20.36 8.30
CA ASN A 261 30.22 -19.94 8.82
C ASN A 261 30.62 -18.51 8.41
N TYR A 262 29.64 -17.69 8.04
CA TYR A 262 29.71 -16.34 7.47
C TYR A 262 30.24 -16.28 6.02
N HIS A 263 31.29 -17.02 5.64
CA HIS A 263 31.83 -17.07 4.27
C HIS A 263 30.79 -17.57 3.25
N ASN A 264 29.91 -18.48 3.68
CA ASN A 264 28.86 -19.07 2.85
C ASN A 264 27.48 -18.48 3.14
N LEU A 265 27.38 -17.26 3.69
CA LEU A 265 26.10 -16.60 3.99
C LEU A 265 25.13 -16.57 2.80
N PRO A 266 25.57 -16.34 1.54
CA PRO A 266 24.65 -16.34 0.40
C PRO A 266 23.93 -17.68 0.16
N ASP A 267 24.43 -18.79 0.69
CA ASP A 267 23.78 -20.10 0.59
C ASP A 267 22.66 -20.28 1.63
N TYR A 268 22.64 -19.44 2.68
CA TYR A 268 21.70 -19.50 3.81
C TYR A 268 20.68 -18.38 3.80
N ALA A 269 21.01 -17.23 3.22
CA ALA A 269 20.17 -16.03 3.26
C ALA A 269 20.02 -15.36 1.91
N ALA A 270 18.82 -14.88 1.65
CA ALA A 270 18.50 -13.83 0.67
C ALA A 270 17.92 -12.64 1.43
N ILE A 271 18.35 -11.43 1.09
CA ILE A 271 17.81 -10.18 1.63
C ILE A 271 17.13 -9.43 0.49
N GLN A 272 15.85 -9.05 0.69
CA GLN A 272 15.17 -8.13 -0.23
C GLN A 272 15.05 -6.77 0.44
N ILE A 273 15.69 -5.77 -0.17
CA ILE A 273 15.62 -4.36 0.22
C ILE A 273 14.38 -3.75 -0.43
N ASN A 274 13.36 -3.47 0.38
CA ASN A 274 12.09 -2.94 -0.11
C ASN A 274 12.10 -1.41 -0.10
N ASP A 275 12.33 -0.80 -1.25
CA ASP A 275 12.67 0.61 -1.43
C ASP A 275 13.99 0.99 -0.75
N THR A 276 14.25 2.27 -0.53
CA THR A 276 15.54 2.76 0.01
C THR A 276 15.60 2.82 1.55
N HIS A 277 14.49 2.61 2.23
CA HIS A 277 14.47 2.67 3.69
C HIS A 277 15.41 1.67 4.38
N PRO A 278 15.58 0.42 3.87
CA PRO A 278 16.51 -0.54 4.45
C PRO A 278 17.93 -0.51 3.87
N SER A 279 18.29 0.44 3.01
CA SER A 279 19.58 0.45 2.28
C SER A 279 20.81 0.33 3.19
N MET A 280 20.75 0.87 4.42
CA MET A 280 21.85 0.77 5.38
C MET A 280 22.15 -0.66 5.83
N VAL A 281 21.33 -1.66 5.46
CA VAL A 281 21.67 -3.07 5.70
C VAL A 281 22.95 -3.47 4.99
N ILE A 282 23.28 -2.85 3.85
CA ILE A 282 24.50 -3.13 3.09
C ILE A 282 25.75 -2.80 3.92
N PRO A 283 26.01 -1.53 4.31
CA PRO A 283 27.19 -1.22 5.11
C PRO A 283 27.13 -1.84 6.52
N GLU A 284 25.95 -2.03 7.12
CA GLU A 284 25.82 -2.64 8.43
C GLU A 284 26.22 -4.13 8.40
N LEU A 285 25.77 -4.87 7.40
CA LEU A 285 26.11 -6.29 7.28
C LEU A 285 27.61 -6.46 7.00
N ILE A 286 28.22 -5.58 6.18
CA ILE A 286 29.67 -5.54 5.99
C ILE A 286 30.39 -5.32 7.34
N ARG A 287 29.96 -4.31 8.10
CA ARG A 287 30.53 -4.02 9.43
C ARG A 287 30.45 -5.21 10.38
N LEU A 288 29.29 -5.86 10.42
CA LEU A 288 29.08 -7.03 11.28
C LEU A 288 29.92 -8.23 10.84
N LEU A 289 30.17 -8.42 9.55
CA LEU A 289 31.03 -9.46 9.01
C LEU A 289 32.51 -9.16 9.31
N GLU A 290 32.99 -7.91 9.15
CA GLU A 290 34.35 -7.48 9.53
C GLU A 290 34.60 -7.74 11.03
N GLN A 291 33.63 -7.45 11.91
CA GLN A 291 33.75 -7.78 13.35
C GLN A 291 33.87 -9.28 13.64
N ARG A 292 33.43 -10.11 12.71
CA ARG A 292 33.50 -11.58 12.78
C ARG A 292 34.73 -12.18 12.05
N GLY A 293 35.65 -11.32 11.60
CA GLY A 293 36.90 -11.69 11.00
C GLY A 293 36.87 -11.92 9.49
N ILE A 294 35.81 -11.53 8.80
CA ILE A 294 35.76 -11.50 7.33
C ILE A 294 36.44 -10.21 6.86
N ASP A 295 37.32 -10.28 5.88
CA ASP A 295 37.93 -9.06 5.33
C ASP A 295 36.91 -8.24 4.50
N PHE A 296 37.20 -6.94 4.30
CA PHE A 296 36.28 -6.01 3.67
C PHE A 296 35.88 -6.43 2.25
N ASP A 297 36.82 -6.85 1.42
CA ASP A 297 36.55 -7.21 0.02
C ASP A 297 35.68 -8.47 -0.07
N GLU A 298 35.97 -9.47 0.77
CA GLU A 298 35.09 -10.65 0.88
C GLU A 298 33.72 -10.30 1.45
N ALA A 299 33.64 -9.44 2.46
CA ALA A 299 32.36 -9.00 3.03
C ALA A 299 31.51 -8.28 1.98
N VAL A 300 32.09 -7.43 1.14
CA VAL A 300 31.38 -6.76 0.01
C VAL A 300 30.87 -7.80 -0.99
N ASP A 301 31.64 -8.81 -1.35
CA ASP A 301 31.17 -9.87 -2.25
C ASP A 301 30.01 -10.67 -1.64
N ILE A 302 30.14 -11.09 -0.39
CA ILE A 302 29.10 -11.81 0.34
C ILE A 302 27.79 -11.00 0.36
N VAL A 303 27.86 -9.71 0.74
CA VAL A 303 26.68 -8.85 0.84
C VAL A 303 26.07 -8.62 -0.53
N THR A 304 26.87 -8.38 -1.57
CA THR A 304 26.39 -8.19 -2.94
C THR A 304 25.63 -9.43 -3.44
N ARG A 305 26.08 -10.63 -3.15
CA ARG A 305 25.41 -11.89 -3.53
C ARG A 305 24.19 -12.23 -2.67
N THR A 306 24.10 -11.64 -1.47
CA THR A 306 22.99 -11.90 -0.54
C THR A 306 21.82 -10.94 -0.76
N CYS A 307 22.10 -9.69 -1.13
CA CYS A 307 21.11 -8.62 -1.21
C CYS A 307 20.56 -8.40 -2.63
N ALA A 308 19.28 -8.08 -2.70
CA ALA A 308 18.59 -7.62 -3.90
C ALA A 308 17.74 -6.37 -3.54
N TYR A 309 17.55 -5.48 -4.51
CA TYR A 309 16.88 -4.19 -4.32
C TYR A 309 15.64 -4.08 -5.21
N THR A 310 14.52 -3.70 -4.61
CA THR A 310 13.30 -3.30 -5.33
C THR A 310 13.12 -1.79 -5.25
N ASN A 311 13.06 -1.12 -6.40
CA ASN A 311 12.73 0.28 -6.50
C ASN A 311 11.21 0.48 -6.62
N HIS A 312 10.63 1.34 -5.78
CA HIS A 312 9.21 1.72 -5.83
C HIS A 312 8.99 3.18 -6.23
N THR A 313 10.07 3.92 -6.52
CA THR A 313 10.05 5.36 -6.75
C THR A 313 10.45 5.66 -8.19
N ILE A 314 9.61 6.36 -8.94
CA ILE A 314 9.97 6.80 -10.31
C ILE A 314 10.77 8.09 -10.27
N LEU A 315 10.36 9.08 -9.47
CA LEU A 315 10.99 10.40 -9.45
C LEU A 315 12.41 10.31 -8.87
N ALA A 316 13.44 10.59 -9.69
CA ALA A 316 14.82 10.61 -9.22
C ALA A 316 15.05 11.57 -8.05
N GLU A 317 14.34 12.71 -8.05
CA GLU A 317 14.42 13.71 -6.97
C GLU A 317 13.87 13.17 -5.63
N ALA A 318 12.93 12.20 -5.69
CA ALA A 318 12.35 11.56 -4.52
C ALA A 318 13.16 10.36 -4.03
N LEU A 319 14.22 9.95 -4.73
CA LEU A 319 15.17 8.96 -4.25
C LEU A 319 15.90 9.49 -3.04
N GLU A 320 15.88 8.70 -1.95
CA GLU A 320 16.39 9.12 -0.66
C GLU A 320 17.90 9.37 -0.69
N LYS A 321 18.29 10.55 -0.24
CA LYS A 321 19.69 10.97 -0.07
C LYS A 321 19.81 11.79 1.19
N TRP A 322 20.86 11.52 1.96
CA TRP A 322 21.09 12.15 3.24
C TRP A 322 22.35 13.00 3.23
N PRO A 323 22.33 14.22 3.79
CA PRO A 323 23.55 14.94 4.07
C PRO A 323 24.51 14.07 4.86
N ARG A 324 25.78 13.98 4.45
CA ARG A 324 26.81 13.17 5.09
C ARG A 324 26.90 13.41 6.59
N HIS A 325 26.84 14.67 7.02
CA HIS A 325 26.94 15.02 8.44
C HIS A 325 25.76 14.44 9.28
N TYR A 326 24.58 14.17 8.70
CA TYR A 326 23.51 13.47 9.41
C TYR A 326 23.88 12.01 9.71
N LEU A 327 24.49 11.34 8.73
CA LEU A 327 24.95 9.96 8.93
C LEU A 327 26.13 9.92 9.91
N GLU A 328 27.06 10.88 9.83
CA GLU A 328 28.15 11.03 10.79
C GLU A 328 27.66 11.25 12.23
N GLN A 329 26.52 11.95 12.38
CA GLN A 329 25.90 12.18 13.69
C GLN A 329 25.20 10.94 14.23
N VAL A 330 24.42 10.22 13.39
CA VAL A 330 23.54 9.12 13.83
C VAL A 330 24.26 7.78 13.80
N VAL A 331 25.02 7.52 12.74
CA VAL A 331 25.68 6.22 12.45
C VAL A 331 27.15 6.39 12.08
N PRO A 332 27.95 7.05 12.93
CA PRO A 332 29.36 7.33 12.62
C PRO A 332 30.17 6.06 12.29
N GLN A 333 29.80 4.92 12.85
CA GLN A 333 30.43 3.61 12.60
C GLN A 333 30.25 3.11 11.18
N LEU A 334 29.24 3.57 10.43
CA LEU A 334 29.02 3.18 9.03
C LEU A 334 29.78 4.05 8.04
N MET A 335 30.12 5.29 8.38
CA MET A 335 30.71 6.24 7.44
C MET A 335 32.02 5.75 6.83
N PRO A 336 32.98 5.14 7.57
CA PRO A 336 34.20 4.61 6.96
C PRO A 336 33.93 3.50 5.93
N ILE A 337 32.86 2.72 6.13
CA ILE A 337 32.45 1.66 5.19
C ILE A 337 31.79 2.29 3.96
N ILE A 338 30.88 3.24 4.14
CA ILE A 338 30.24 3.96 3.04
C ILE A 338 31.27 4.67 2.16
N GLU A 339 32.29 5.30 2.75
CA GLU A 339 33.39 5.91 2.01
C GLU A 339 34.20 4.91 1.19
N LYS A 340 34.50 3.74 1.76
CA LYS A 340 35.16 2.64 1.03
C LYS A 340 34.28 2.14 -0.11
N LEU A 341 32.98 2.01 0.11
CA LEU A 341 32.01 1.60 -0.93
C LEU A 341 31.93 2.65 -2.05
N ASP A 342 31.90 3.95 -1.74
CA ASP A 342 31.93 5.02 -2.73
C ASP A 342 33.24 5.00 -3.53
N ALA A 343 34.38 4.85 -2.87
CA ALA A 343 35.67 4.70 -3.53
C ALA A 343 35.68 3.50 -4.48
N LEU A 344 35.16 2.36 -4.06
CA LEU A 344 35.05 1.16 -4.89
C LEU A 344 34.09 1.35 -6.07
N ALA A 345 32.93 2.02 -5.86
CA ALA A 345 31.98 2.36 -6.93
C ALA A 345 32.63 3.24 -8.01
N ARG A 346 33.42 4.24 -7.61
CA ARG A 346 34.15 5.14 -8.52
C ARG A 346 35.25 4.43 -9.35
N THR A 347 35.73 3.27 -8.92
CA THR A 347 36.65 2.47 -9.75
C THR A 347 35.96 1.77 -10.94
N ARG A 348 34.64 1.65 -10.89
CA ARG A 348 33.84 0.92 -11.90
C ARG A 348 33.43 1.79 -13.09
N THR A 349 33.41 3.12 -12.91
CA THR A 349 33.00 4.07 -13.93
C THR A 349 33.56 5.47 -13.65
N GLU A 350 33.81 6.24 -14.72
CA GLU A 350 34.16 7.67 -14.64
C GLU A 350 32.90 8.57 -14.51
N ASP A 351 31.70 8.01 -14.67
CA ASP A 351 30.45 8.74 -14.55
C ASP A 351 30.13 9.04 -13.09
N THR A 352 30.37 10.29 -12.68
CA THR A 352 30.15 10.77 -11.32
C THR A 352 28.68 10.83 -10.92
N SER A 353 27.74 10.74 -11.87
CA SER A 353 26.30 10.71 -11.57
C SER A 353 25.87 9.42 -10.85
N THR A 354 26.69 8.38 -10.88
CA THR A 354 26.44 7.11 -10.19
C THR A 354 27.15 7.00 -8.84
N ALA A 355 27.86 8.05 -8.41
CA ALA A 355 28.57 8.08 -7.14
C ALA A 355 27.60 7.91 -5.95
N ILE A 356 28.05 7.22 -4.90
CA ILE A 356 27.29 7.07 -3.67
C ILE A 356 27.30 8.40 -2.88
N ILE A 357 28.47 9.05 -2.78
CA ILE A 357 28.58 10.38 -2.19
C ILE A 357 28.71 11.40 -3.34
N ASP A 358 27.76 12.29 -3.47
CA ASP A 358 27.74 13.29 -4.54
C ASP A 358 28.62 14.52 -4.24
N GLY A 359 28.71 15.45 -5.21
CA GLY A 359 29.49 16.67 -5.09
C GLY A 359 28.97 17.66 -4.04
N ASP A 360 27.74 17.52 -3.58
CA ASP A 360 27.12 18.31 -2.50
C ASP A 360 27.23 17.61 -1.13
N ASP A 361 28.07 16.59 -1.03
CA ASP A 361 28.32 15.80 0.19
C ASP A 361 27.04 15.12 0.74
N ARG A 362 26.23 14.55 -0.19
CA ARG A 362 25.04 13.77 0.14
C ARG A 362 25.23 12.30 -0.24
N VAL A 363 24.76 11.42 0.63
CA VAL A 363 24.84 9.97 0.45
C VAL A 363 23.55 9.48 -0.21
N HIS A 364 23.65 8.91 -1.40
CA HIS A 364 22.54 8.37 -2.20
C HIS A 364 22.29 6.91 -1.86
N MET A 365 21.15 6.63 -1.22
CA MET A 365 20.82 5.29 -0.74
C MET A 365 20.59 4.31 -1.90
N ALA A 366 19.82 4.69 -2.91
CA ALA A 366 19.58 3.86 -4.09
C ALA A 366 20.86 3.57 -4.88
N HIS A 367 21.81 4.50 -4.95
CA HIS A 367 23.09 4.27 -5.63
C HIS A 367 23.89 3.16 -4.95
N MET A 368 23.92 3.16 -3.62
CA MET A 368 24.56 2.11 -2.83
C MET A 368 23.87 0.75 -3.08
N ASP A 369 22.53 0.73 -3.08
CA ASP A 369 21.76 -0.48 -3.37
C ASP A 369 22.10 -1.07 -4.75
N ILE A 370 22.11 -0.24 -5.80
CA ILE A 370 22.36 -0.71 -7.17
C ILE A 370 23.80 -1.21 -7.34
N HIS A 371 24.79 -0.53 -6.74
CA HIS A 371 26.19 -0.96 -6.82
C HIS A 371 26.42 -2.30 -6.12
N PHE A 372 25.82 -2.52 -4.95
CA PHE A 372 26.17 -3.61 -4.03
C PHE A 372 25.03 -4.60 -3.76
N THR A 373 24.15 -4.80 -4.74
CA THR A 373 23.20 -5.92 -4.80
C THR A 373 23.37 -6.66 -6.13
N HIS A 374 22.86 -7.89 -6.20
CA HIS A 374 22.91 -8.68 -7.43
C HIS A 374 21.72 -8.46 -8.37
N SER A 375 20.67 -7.82 -7.89
CA SER A 375 19.44 -7.57 -8.67
C SER A 375 18.81 -6.25 -8.28
N THR A 376 18.34 -5.50 -9.27
CA THR A 376 17.53 -4.29 -9.14
C THR A 376 16.28 -4.46 -9.98
N ASN A 377 15.09 -4.45 -9.35
CA ASN A 377 13.86 -4.58 -10.11
C ASN A 377 12.93 -3.37 -9.96
N GLY A 378 12.23 -3.06 -11.06
CA GLY A 378 11.02 -2.25 -11.04
C GLY A 378 9.80 -3.10 -10.71
N VAL A 379 8.65 -2.46 -10.56
CA VAL A 379 7.41 -3.06 -10.02
C VAL A 379 6.22 -3.07 -10.98
N ALA A 380 6.43 -2.64 -12.20
CA ALA A 380 5.56 -2.77 -13.36
C ALA A 380 6.39 -2.66 -14.64
N ALA A 381 5.90 -3.17 -15.77
CA ALA A 381 6.64 -3.16 -17.03
C ALA A 381 7.04 -1.73 -17.44
N LEU A 382 6.09 -0.79 -17.46
CA LEU A 382 6.36 0.62 -17.81
C LEU A 382 7.35 1.25 -16.81
N HIS A 383 7.19 1.02 -15.51
CA HIS A 383 8.11 1.53 -14.50
C HIS A 383 9.54 1.08 -14.77
N THR A 384 9.74 -0.21 -15.03
CA THR A 384 11.06 -0.78 -15.31
C THR A 384 11.69 -0.15 -16.55
N GLU A 385 10.91 0.08 -17.61
CA GLU A 385 11.40 0.77 -18.82
C GLU A 385 11.76 2.24 -18.55
N ILE A 386 11.02 2.95 -17.73
CA ILE A 386 11.35 4.32 -17.30
C ILE A 386 12.66 4.33 -16.51
N LEU A 387 12.85 3.38 -15.58
CA LEU A 387 14.11 3.26 -14.83
C LEU A 387 15.29 3.04 -15.77
N LYS A 388 15.19 2.13 -16.75
CA LYS A 388 16.27 1.79 -17.69
C LYS A 388 16.59 2.92 -18.67
N ASN A 389 15.58 3.65 -19.15
CA ASN A 389 15.75 4.58 -20.27
C ASN A 389 15.82 6.05 -19.83
N SER A 390 15.42 6.37 -18.59
CA SER A 390 15.37 7.73 -18.05
C SER A 390 16.06 7.81 -16.69
N GLU A 391 15.37 7.45 -15.62
CA GLU A 391 15.73 7.77 -14.23
C GLU A 391 17.05 7.15 -13.74
N LEU A 392 17.30 5.89 -14.10
CA LEU A 392 18.50 5.13 -13.72
C LEU A 392 19.30 4.67 -14.95
N LYS A 393 19.18 5.40 -16.06
CA LYS A 393 19.81 5.06 -17.34
C LYS A 393 21.33 4.80 -17.20
N ASN A 394 22.03 5.64 -16.43
CA ASN A 394 23.46 5.53 -16.25
C ASN A 394 23.83 4.22 -15.50
N PHE A 395 23.03 3.84 -14.51
CA PHE A 395 23.19 2.55 -13.85
C PHE A 395 22.84 1.36 -14.74
N TYR A 396 21.79 1.50 -15.57
CA TYR A 396 21.45 0.44 -16.54
C TYR A 396 22.56 0.23 -17.58
N GLN A 397 23.23 1.29 -18.00
CA GLN A 397 24.40 1.17 -18.88
C GLN A 397 25.57 0.46 -18.20
N LEU A 398 25.74 0.65 -16.90
CA LEU A 398 26.82 0.03 -16.11
C LEU A 398 26.52 -1.43 -15.74
N TYR A 399 25.25 -1.74 -15.43
CA TYR A 399 24.82 -3.06 -14.93
C TYR A 399 23.54 -3.55 -15.62
N PRO A 400 23.52 -3.71 -16.95
CA PRO A 400 22.29 -4.08 -17.66
C PRO A 400 21.69 -5.41 -17.18
N GLU A 401 22.53 -6.33 -16.72
CA GLU A 401 22.14 -7.67 -16.23
C GLU A 401 21.40 -7.65 -14.90
N LYS A 402 21.57 -6.58 -14.08
CA LYS A 402 20.89 -6.47 -12.78
C LYS A 402 19.43 -6.04 -12.91
N PHE A 403 19.09 -5.29 -13.98
CA PHE A 403 17.77 -4.68 -14.12
C PHE A 403 16.74 -5.65 -14.67
N ASN A 404 15.68 -5.86 -13.90
CA ASN A 404 14.57 -6.71 -14.31
C ASN A 404 13.22 -6.16 -13.81
N ASN A 405 12.12 -6.73 -14.31
CA ASN A 405 10.77 -6.37 -13.89
C ASN A 405 10.14 -7.49 -13.05
N LYS A 406 9.51 -7.10 -11.94
CA LYS A 406 8.60 -7.94 -11.18
C LYS A 406 7.32 -7.16 -10.97
N THR A 407 6.35 -7.34 -11.87
CA THR A 407 5.05 -6.67 -11.73
C THR A 407 4.41 -7.04 -10.41
N ASN A 408 4.02 -6.03 -9.64
CA ASN A 408 3.35 -6.21 -8.36
C ASN A 408 2.12 -7.10 -8.47
N GLY A 409 1.71 -7.66 -7.34
CA GLY A 409 0.51 -8.46 -7.21
C GLY A 409 -0.14 -8.28 -5.85
N ILE A 410 -1.31 -8.86 -5.71
CA ILE A 410 -2.14 -8.81 -4.50
C ILE A 410 -2.53 -10.21 -4.06
N THR A 411 -2.70 -10.43 -2.75
CA THR A 411 -3.22 -11.70 -2.25
C THR A 411 -4.72 -11.80 -2.46
N PHE A 412 -5.17 -12.88 -3.12
CA PHE A 412 -6.59 -13.14 -3.35
C PHE A 412 -7.30 -13.59 -2.08
N ARG A 413 -6.57 -14.14 -1.08
CA ARG A 413 -7.14 -14.51 0.22
C ARG A 413 -7.83 -13.31 0.86
N ARG A 414 -7.14 -12.18 0.99
CA ARG A 414 -7.75 -10.97 1.53
C ARG A 414 -8.67 -10.27 0.54
N TRP A 415 -8.20 -10.07 -0.70
CA TRP A 415 -8.85 -9.15 -1.64
C TRP A 415 -9.95 -9.79 -2.49
N LEU A 416 -10.24 -11.08 -2.28
CA LEU A 416 -11.41 -11.77 -2.83
C LEU A 416 -12.08 -12.64 -1.76
N LEU A 417 -11.38 -13.62 -1.19
CA LEU A 417 -12.00 -14.61 -0.29
C LEU A 417 -12.56 -13.96 0.98
N ALA A 418 -11.80 -13.08 1.63
CA ALA A 418 -12.21 -12.40 2.85
C ALA A 418 -13.17 -11.23 2.57
N CYS A 419 -12.80 -10.29 1.67
CA CYS A 419 -13.55 -9.05 1.51
C CYS A 419 -14.81 -9.20 0.64
N ASN A 420 -14.89 -10.21 -0.25
CA ASN A 420 -16.04 -10.41 -1.15
C ASN A 420 -16.47 -11.87 -1.24
N PRO A 421 -16.92 -12.48 -0.13
CA PRO A 421 -17.31 -13.89 -0.09
C PRO A 421 -18.49 -14.23 -1.04
N ARG A 422 -19.35 -13.24 -1.35
CA ARG A 422 -20.45 -13.45 -2.31
C ARG A 422 -19.90 -13.67 -3.72
N LEU A 423 -18.93 -12.86 -4.15
CA LEU A 423 -18.30 -13.03 -5.47
C LEU A 423 -17.46 -14.31 -5.49
N SER A 424 -16.70 -14.58 -4.44
CA SER A 424 -15.90 -15.81 -4.32
C SER A 424 -16.76 -17.07 -4.42
N GLY A 425 -17.93 -17.09 -3.74
CA GLY A 425 -18.87 -18.19 -3.81
C GLY A 425 -19.49 -18.37 -5.19
N GLU A 426 -19.81 -17.29 -5.90
CA GLU A 426 -20.31 -17.36 -7.28
C GLU A 426 -19.24 -17.90 -8.23
N ILE A 427 -17.99 -17.45 -8.11
CA ILE A 427 -16.86 -17.96 -8.91
C ILE A 427 -16.68 -19.47 -8.65
N GLU A 428 -16.70 -19.89 -7.39
CA GLU A 428 -16.60 -21.32 -7.03
C GLU A 428 -17.73 -22.16 -7.60
N ALA A 429 -18.94 -21.65 -7.60
CA ALA A 429 -20.09 -22.32 -8.21
C ALA A 429 -19.97 -22.47 -9.74
N LEU A 430 -19.29 -21.51 -10.40
CA LEU A 430 -19.13 -21.49 -11.86
C LEU A 430 -17.96 -22.34 -12.37
N ILE A 431 -16.80 -22.28 -11.69
CA ILE A 431 -15.54 -22.88 -12.17
C ILE A 431 -14.87 -23.82 -11.16
N GLY A 432 -15.49 -24.07 -10.00
CA GLY A 432 -14.89 -24.87 -8.93
C GLY A 432 -13.88 -24.10 -8.07
N PRO A 433 -13.30 -24.75 -7.03
CA PRO A 433 -12.49 -24.09 -6.01
C PRO A 433 -11.02 -23.87 -6.38
N SER A 434 -10.54 -24.38 -7.52
CA SER A 434 -9.11 -24.39 -7.88
C SER A 434 -8.50 -22.99 -8.03
N PHE A 435 -9.31 -21.97 -8.36
CA PHE A 435 -8.84 -20.57 -8.44
C PHE A 435 -8.30 -20.02 -7.09
N LYS A 436 -8.69 -20.62 -5.98
CA LYS A 436 -8.20 -20.22 -4.64
C LYS A 436 -6.71 -20.52 -4.44
N GLN A 437 -6.17 -21.48 -5.19
CA GLN A 437 -4.76 -21.88 -5.19
C GLN A 437 -4.02 -21.45 -6.46
N ASP A 438 -4.72 -21.44 -7.59
CA ASP A 438 -4.21 -21.01 -8.89
C ASP A 438 -5.10 -19.92 -9.47
N ALA A 439 -4.68 -18.67 -9.27
CA ALA A 439 -5.41 -17.48 -9.73
C ALA A 439 -5.62 -17.47 -11.27
N GLY A 440 -4.77 -18.15 -12.04
CA GLY A 440 -4.93 -18.28 -13.50
C GLY A 440 -6.23 -18.97 -13.91
N GLN A 441 -6.81 -19.80 -13.04
CA GLN A 441 -8.09 -20.48 -13.28
C GLN A 441 -9.27 -19.51 -13.44
N LEU A 442 -9.15 -18.24 -13.01
CA LEU A 442 -10.19 -17.23 -13.24
C LEU A 442 -10.51 -17.04 -14.73
N GLU A 443 -9.58 -17.31 -15.64
CA GLU A 443 -9.84 -17.24 -17.09
C GLU A 443 -10.92 -18.20 -17.57
N LEU A 444 -11.22 -19.26 -16.81
CA LEU A 444 -12.34 -20.16 -17.09
C LEU A 444 -13.72 -19.46 -17.03
N LEU A 445 -13.78 -18.24 -16.49
CA LEU A 445 -14.99 -17.40 -16.52
C LEU A 445 -15.25 -16.78 -17.91
N LEU A 446 -14.24 -16.61 -18.77
CA LEU A 446 -14.39 -15.90 -20.05
C LEU A 446 -15.48 -16.47 -20.97
N PRO A 447 -15.66 -17.80 -21.11
CA PRO A 447 -16.76 -18.35 -21.92
C PRO A 447 -18.16 -17.96 -21.43
N MET A 448 -18.28 -17.45 -20.20
CA MET A 448 -19.56 -17.04 -19.57
C MET A 448 -19.84 -15.55 -19.76
N ALA A 449 -18.96 -14.81 -20.44
CA ALA A 449 -19.06 -13.35 -20.60
C ALA A 449 -20.35 -12.87 -21.31
N ASP A 450 -20.99 -13.76 -22.09
CA ASP A 450 -22.25 -13.47 -22.76
C ASP A 450 -23.46 -14.22 -22.14
N ASN A 451 -23.24 -14.93 -21.01
CA ASN A 451 -24.31 -15.62 -20.30
C ASN A 451 -25.10 -14.65 -19.44
N ARG A 452 -26.33 -14.31 -19.88
CA ARG A 452 -27.18 -13.32 -19.23
C ARG A 452 -27.49 -13.66 -17.76
N ASP A 453 -27.62 -14.92 -17.40
CA ASP A 453 -27.96 -15.30 -16.03
C ASP A 453 -26.74 -15.15 -15.10
N VAL A 454 -25.54 -15.44 -15.57
CA VAL A 454 -24.30 -15.16 -14.86
C VAL A 454 -24.15 -13.64 -14.66
N LEU A 455 -24.33 -12.85 -15.73
CA LEU A 455 -24.23 -11.39 -15.65
C LEU A 455 -25.24 -10.75 -14.67
N ARG A 456 -26.48 -11.29 -14.61
CA ARG A 456 -27.50 -10.84 -13.63
C ARG A 456 -27.06 -11.17 -12.21
N ARG A 457 -26.54 -12.37 -11.93
CA ARG A 457 -26.04 -12.73 -10.60
C ARG A 457 -24.89 -11.86 -10.17
N LEU A 458 -23.97 -11.51 -11.08
CA LEU A 458 -22.90 -10.56 -10.78
C LEU A 458 -23.45 -9.16 -10.45
N SER A 459 -24.46 -8.71 -11.19
CA SER A 459 -25.17 -7.44 -10.90
C SER A 459 -25.81 -7.45 -9.50
N ASP A 460 -26.46 -8.56 -9.12
CA ASP A 460 -27.11 -8.71 -7.81
C ASP A 460 -26.05 -8.73 -6.68
N ILE A 461 -24.92 -9.40 -6.88
CA ILE A 461 -23.80 -9.39 -5.93
C ILE A 461 -23.28 -7.96 -5.75
N LYS A 462 -23.05 -7.22 -6.85
CA LYS A 462 -22.60 -5.83 -6.80
C LYS A 462 -23.60 -4.94 -6.05
N ALA A 463 -24.89 -5.08 -6.33
CA ALA A 463 -25.94 -4.32 -5.65
C ALA A 463 -25.92 -4.54 -4.13
N ARG A 464 -25.81 -5.80 -3.69
CA ARG A 464 -25.72 -6.14 -2.25
C ARG A 464 -24.45 -5.60 -1.61
N ASN A 465 -23.32 -5.58 -2.31
CA ASN A 465 -22.07 -4.99 -1.81
C ASN A 465 -22.19 -3.47 -1.67
N LYS A 466 -22.90 -2.81 -2.59
CA LYS A 466 -23.18 -1.35 -2.50
C LYS A 466 -24.11 -1.03 -1.33
N GLU A 467 -25.16 -1.82 -1.11
CA GLU A 467 -26.03 -1.72 0.06
C GLU A 467 -25.26 -1.90 1.38
N ALA A 468 -24.35 -2.90 1.43
CA ALA A 468 -23.52 -3.14 2.60
C ALA A 468 -22.56 -1.96 2.88
N LEU A 469 -21.94 -1.39 1.84
CA LEU A 469 -21.11 -0.19 2.00
C LEU A 469 -21.92 1.01 2.46
N ALA A 470 -23.11 1.24 1.88
CA ALA A 470 -23.99 2.34 2.28
C ALA A 470 -24.41 2.23 3.76
N GLY A 471 -24.75 1.00 4.22
CA GLY A 471 -25.05 0.74 5.63
C GLY A 471 -23.85 0.99 6.55
N TRP A 472 -22.65 0.58 6.14
CA TRP A 472 -21.42 0.81 6.90
C TRP A 472 -21.05 2.29 7.00
N LEU A 473 -21.20 3.05 5.89
CA LEU A 473 -20.96 4.51 5.87
C LEU A 473 -21.95 5.25 6.80
N TYR A 474 -23.20 4.80 6.81
CA TYR A 474 -24.19 5.37 7.73
C TYR A 474 -23.84 5.11 9.20
N GLN A 475 -23.46 3.87 9.53
CA GLN A 475 -23.07 3.51 10.90
C GLN A 475 -21.81 4.25 11.35
N LYS A 476 -20.83 4.38 10.46
CA LYS A 476 -19.52 4.97 10.79
C LYS A 476 -19.52 6.50 10.83
N GLN A 477 -20.21 7.15 9.88
CA GLN A 477 -20.11 8.59 9.65
C GLN A 477 -21.49 9.29 9.59
N GLY A 478 -22.60 8.58 9.73
CA GLY A 478 -23.94 9.14 9.59
C GLY A 478 -24.31 9.56 8.15
N VAL A 479 -23.55 9.12 7.14
CA VAL A 479 -23.73 9.52 5.75
C VAL A 479 -24.71 8.58 5.05
N LEU A 480 -25.82 9.13 4.56
CA LEU A 480 -26.77 8.40 3.71
C LEU A 480 -26.27 8.39 2.26
N VAL A 481 -26.18 7.22 1.67
CA VAL A 481 -25.71 7.03 0.29
C VAL A 481 -26.76 6.26 -0.51
N ASN A 482 -27.05 6.71 -1.75
CA ASN A 482 -27.93 6.00 -2.66
C ASN A 482 -27.21 4.77 -3.29
N PRO A 483 -27.54 3.53 -2.90
CA PRO A 483 -26.84 2.34 -3.42
C PRO A 483 -27.19 2.03 -4.90
N LYS A 484 -28.19 2.70 -5.48
CA LYS A 484 -28.55 2.56 -6.89
C LYS A 484 -27.76 3.49 -7.82
N ALA A 485 -27.06 4.48 -7.27
CA ALA A 485 -26.18 5.35 -8.03
C ALA A 485 -24.94 4.57 -8.53
N MET A 486 -24.24 5.07 -9.54
CA MET A 486 -22.93 4.57 -9.91
C MET A 486 -21.90 4.96 -8.85
N PHE A 487 -21.13 3.98 -8.33
CA PHE A 487 -20.07 4.24 -7.35
C PHE A 487 -18.72 4.37 -8.06
N SER A 488 -18.21 5.59 -8.13
CA SER A 488 -16.86 5.90 -8.59
C SER A 488 -15.97 6.07 -7.37
N ILE A 489 -14.90 5.26 -7.25
CA ILE A 489 -14.06 5.25 -6.05
C ILE A 489 -12.61 5.59 -6.39
N GLN A 490 -12.07 6.58 -5.68
CA GLN A 490 -10.66 6.96 -5.67
C GLN A 490 -10.10 6.79 -4.27
N SER A 491 -9.57 5.60 -3.97
CA SER A 491 -8.95 5.29 -2.68
C SER A 491 -7.44 5.13 -2.84
N LYS A 492 -6.74 6.22 -2.54
CA LYS A 492 -5.28 6.35 -2.68
C LYS A 492 -4.77 7.36 -1.67
N ARG A 493 -3.50 7.21 -1.23
CA ARG A 493 -2.80 8.29 -0.52
C ARG A 493 -3.02 9.62 -1.25
N LEU A 494 -3.30 10.71 -0.53
CA LEU A 494 -3.49 11.99 -1.17
C LEU A 494 -2.14 12.58 -1.56
N HIS A 495 -1.98 12.79 -2.85
CA HIS A 495 -0.81 13.40 -3.45
C HIS A 495 -1.18 14.00 -4.79
N GLU A 496 -0.62 15.16 -5.15
CA GLU A 496 -0.95 15.87 -6.38
C GLU A 496 -0.75 15.01 -7.64
N TYR A 497 0.28 14.14 -7.70
CA TYR A 497 0.49 13.28 -8.87
C TYR A 497 -0.60 12.21 -9.07
N LYS A 498 -1.32 11.83 -8.00
CA LYS A 498 -2.48 10.92 -8.05
C LYS A 498 -3.75 11.62 -8.50
N ARG A 499 -3.70 12.91 -8.56
CA ARG A 499 -4.63 13.85 -9.19
C ARG A 499 -6.07 13.78 -8.67
N GLN A 500 -6.26 13.68 -7.33
CA GLN A 500 -7.58 13.87 -6.74
C GLN A 500 -8.16 15.24 -7.10
N GLN A 501 -7.33 16.25 -7.35
CA GLN A 501 -7.73 17.56 -7.86
C GLN A 501 -8.34 17.48 -9.27
N LEU A 502 -7.92 16.55 -10.13
CA LEU A 502 -8.56 16.34 -11.44
C LEU A 502 -10.00 15.84 -11.28
N ASN A 503 -10.22 14.90 -10.34
CA ASN A 503 -11.56 14.43 -10.01
C ASN A 503 -12.41 15.54 -9.35
N LEU A 504 -11.82 16.37 -8.49
CA LEU A 504 -12.47 17.55 -7.91
C LEU A 504 -12.97 18.52 -9.01
N LEU A 505 -12.14 18.85 -10.00
CA LEU A 505 -12.53 19.71 -11.12
C LEU A 505 -13.67 19.11 -11.94
N PHE A 506 -13.65 17.78 -12.18
CA PHE A 506 -14.78 17.08 -12.81
C PHE A 506 -16.06 17.22 -11.99
N LEU A 507 -16.00 17.04 -10.68
CA LEU A 507 -17.17 17.12 -9.79
C LEU A 507 -17.73 18.55 -9.72
N ILE A 508 -16.86 19.56 -9.73
CA ILE A 508 -17.28 20.96 -9.87
C ILE A 508 -17.98 21.20 -11.22
N HIS A 509 -17.38 20.71 -12.32
CA HIS A 509 -17.99 20.81 -13.65
C HIS A 509 -19.38 20.16 -13.68
N GLN A 510 -19.52 18.93 -13.15
CA GLN A 510 -20.82 18.26 -13.06
C GLN A 510 -21.83 19.03 -12.20
N TYR A 511 -21.39 19.61 -11.07
CA TYR A 511 -22.24 20.47 -10.26
C TYR A 511 -22.79 21.64 -11.07
N LEU A 512 -21.95 22.36 -11.79
CA LEU A 512 -22.30 23.50 -12.61
C LEU A 512 -23.24 23.11 -13.78
N GLU A 513 -22.97 21.98 -14.44
CA GLU A 513 -23.81 21.47 -15.52
C GLU A 513 -25.21 21.08 -15.05
N ILE A 514 -25.31 20.40 -13.89
CA ILE A 514 -26.62 20.07 -13.30
C ILE A 514 -27.40 21.34 -12.92
N LYS A 515 -26.72 22.33 -12.33
CA LYS A 515 -27.32 23.67 -12.05
C LYS A 515 -27.85 24.34 -13.31
N ASN A 516 -27.24 24.11 -14.46
CA ASN A 516 -27.68 24.61 -15.77
C ASN A 516 -28.75 23.72 -16.43
N GLY A 517 -29.19 22.64 -15.76
CA GLY A 517 -30.26 21.76 -16.26
C GLY A 517 -29.74 20.55 -17.08
N HIS A 518 -28.43 20.35 -17.17
CA HIS A 518 -27.81 19.18 -17.85
C HIS A 518 -27.72 18.02 -16.87
N ILE A 519 -28.74 17.18 -16.85
CA ILE A 519 -28.82 16.02 -15.93
C ILE A 519 -27.98 14.86 -16.44
N PRO A 520 -27.10 14.23 -15.61
CA PRO A 520 -26.29 13.12 -16.02
C PRO A 520 -27.13 11.85 -16.31
N ALA A 521 -26.57 10.91 -17.08
CA ALA A 521 -27.25 9.67 -17.48
C ALA A 521 -27.60 8.76 -16.29
N VAL A 522 -26.88 8.86 -15.19
CA VAL A 522 -27.06 8.10 -13.95
C VAL A 522 -26.62 8.95 -12.75
N PRO A 523 -27.27 8.83 -11.58
CA PRO A 523 -26.76 9.43 -10.37
C PRO A 523 -25.34 8.90 -10.06
N LEU A 524 -24.44 9.79 -9.65
CA LEU A 524 -23.05 9.50 -9.33
C LEU A 524 -22.78 9.70 -7.85
N VAL A 525 -22.21 8.71 -7.20
CA VAL A 525 -21.58 8.83 -5.88
C VAL A 525 -20.08 8.68 -6.04
N SER A 526 -19.35 9.76 -5.83
CA SER A 526 -17.89 9.78 -5.85
C SER A 526 -17.36 9.58 -4.44
N ILE A 527 -16.66 8.47 -4.21
CA ILE A 527 -16.16 8.05 -2.88
C ILE A 527 -14.65 8.20 -2.85
N PHE A 528 -14.14 8.94 -1.87
CA PHE A 528 -12.72 9.14 -1.64
C PHE A 528 -12.29 8.46 -0.35
N GLY A 529 -11.11 7.86 -0.37
CA GLY A 529 -10.41 7.37 0.81
C GLY A 529 -8.95 7.76 0.71
N ALA A 530 -8.50 8.71 1.52
CA ALA A 530 -7.14 9.26 1.41
C ALA A 530 -6.69 9.92 2.71
N LYS A 531 -5.39 9.80 3.01
CA LYS A 531 -4.71 10.58 4.05
C LYS A 531 -3.66 11.46 3.38
N ALA A 532 -3.60 12.74 3.74
CA ALA A 532 -2.52 13.64 3.35
C ALA A 532 -1.41 13.59 4.40
N ALA A 533 -0.15 13.68 3.97
CA ALA A 533 0.97 13.86 4.91
C ALA A 533 0.75 15.15 5.73
N PRO A 534 1.06 15.16 7.03
CA PRO A 534 0.73 16.28 7.92
C PRO A 534 1.24 17.63 7.45
N ALA A 535 2.46 17.68 6.89
CA ALA A 535 3.10 18.91 6.38
C ALA A 535 2.73 19.25 4.93
N TYR A 536 1.96 18.40 4.23
CA TYR A 536 1.66 18.60 2.82
C TYR A 536 0.43 19.49 2.63
N THR A 537 0.65 20.80 2.64
CA THR A 537 -0.41 21.83 2.67
C THR A 537 -1.39 21.72 1.49
N ILE A 538 -0.90 21.65 0.24
CA ILE A 538 -1.77 21.54 -0.95
C ILE A 538 -2.61 20.24 -0.92
N ALA A 539 -2.06 19.15 -0.44
CA ALA A 539 -2.83 17.91 -0.28
C ALA A 539 -3.98 18.09 0.72
N LYS A 540 -3.74 18.78 1.82
CA LYS A 540 -4.80 19.13 2.80
C LYS A 540 -5.83 20.09 2.20
N ASP A 541 -5.42 21.03 1.34
CA ASP A 541 -6.33 21.93 0.65
C ASP A 541 -7.25 21.19 -0.34
N ILE A 542 -6.73 20.15 -1.01
CA ILE A 542 -7.54 19.28 -1.88
C ILE A 542 -8.61 18.54 -1.06
N ILE A 543 -8.25 17.99 0.11
CA ILE A 543 -9.22 17.37 1.03
C ILE A 543 -10.27 18.40 1.44
N HIS A 544 -9.85 19.60 1.85
CA HIS A 544 -10.77 20.67 2.26
C HIS A 544 -11.73 21.05 1.14
N ALA A 545 -11.24 21.21 -0.08
CA ALA A 545 -12.08 21.53 -1.24
C ALA A 545 -13.11 20.44 -1.56
N LEU A 546 -12.74 19.16 -1.46
CA LEU A 546 -13.66 18.03 -1.64
C LEU A 546 -14.73 17.98 -0.55
N LEU A 547 -14.37 18.20 0.71
CA LEU A 547 -15.30 18.25 1.84
C LEU A 547 -16.24 19.47 1.71
N THR A 548 -15.71 20.62 1.31
CA THR A 548 -16.50 21.84 1.06
C THR A 548 -17.49 21.63 -0.08
N LEU A 549 -17.04 21.09 -1.22
CA LEU A 549 -17.92 20.79 -2.36
C LEU A 549 -19.02 19.78 -1.98
N SER A 550 -18.69 18.79 -1.15
CA SER A 550 -19.69 17.83 -0.62
C SER A 550 -20.83 18.55 0.13
N GLN A 551 -20.51 19.54 0.95
CA GLN A 551 -21.50 20.35 1.67
C GLN A 551 -22.32 21.24 0.71
N VAL A 552 -21.67 21.87 -0.28
CA VAL A 552 -22.34 22.69 -1.31
C VAL A 552 -23.33 21.84 -2.11
N ILE A 553 -22.94 20.63 -2.52
CA ILE A 553 -23.82 19.68 -3.23
C ILE A 553 -25.00 19.29 -2.35
N ALA A 554 -24.75 18.90 -1.09
CA ALA A 554 -25.81 18.47 -0.17
C ALA A 554 -26.84 19.58 0.12
N ALA A 555 -26.40 20.84 0.10
CA ALA A 555 -27.26 22.00 0.27
C ALA A 555 -28.03 22.41 -1.00
N SER A 556 -27.82 21.74 -2.15
CA SER A 556 -28.43 22.07 -3.45
C SER A 556 -29.48 21.03 -3.84
N PRO A 557 -30.77 21.27 -3.63
CA PRO A 557 -31.83 20.27 -3.88
C PRO A 557 -31.91 19.79 -5.33
N GLU A 558 -31.54 20.63 -6.30
CA GLU A 558 -31.51 20.30 -7.72
C GLU A 558 -30.31 19.42 -8.10
N VAL A 559 -29.21 19.43 -7.31
CA VAL A 559 -27.96 18.67 -7.60
C VAL A 559 -27.88 17.39 -6.78
N SER A 560 -28.22 17.44 -5.49
CA SER A 560 -28.03 16.33 -4.56
C SER A 560 -28.69 15.00 -4.95
N PRO A 561 -29.78 14.93 -5.73
CA PRO A 561 -30.32 13.67 -6.23
C PRO A 561 -29.40 12.99 -7.27
N TRP A 562 -28.52 13.75 -7.93
CA TRP A 562 -27.72 13.31 -9.08
C TRP A 562 -26.23 13.19 -8.79
N LEU A 563 -25.75 13.93 -7.80
CA LEU A 563 -24.33 13.99 -7.46
C LEU A 563 -24.15 13.96 -5.95
N GLN A 564 -23.25 13.11 -5.48
CA GLN A 564 -22.85 13.04 -4.09
C GLN A 564 -21.35 12.79 -3.98
N ILE A 565 -20.69 13.44 -3.03
CA ILE A 565 -19.30 13.18 -2.65
C ILE A 565 -19.30 12.60 -1.24
N VAL A 566 -18.58 11.49 -1.06
CA VAL A 566 -18.33 10.87 0.24
C VAL A 566 -16.84 10.77 0.46
N PHE A 567 -16.34 11.41 1.49
CA PHE A 567 -14.95 11.23 1.91
C PHE A 567 -14.91 10.32 3.14
N VAL A 568 -14.32 9.13 2.99
CA VAL A 568 -14.22 8.14 4.06
C VAL A 568 -13.12 8.55 5.02
N GLU A 569 -13.53 8.85 6.28
CA GLU A 569 -12.60 9.25 7.34
C GLU A 569 -11.72 8.07 7.76
N ASN A 570 -10.44 8.35 7.97
CA ASN A 570 -9.44 7.39 8.44
C ASN A 570 -9.36 6.12 7.57
N TYR A 571 -9.19 6.33 6.26
CA TYR A 571 -9.03 5.21 5.32
C TYR A 571 -7.91 4.27 5.75
N ASN A 572 -8.23 2.97 5.86
CA ASN A 572 -7.36 1.89 6.30
C ASN A 572 -7.74 0.59 5.56
N VAL A 573 -7.16 -0.56 5.93
CA VAL A 573 -7.46 -1.84 5.28
C VAL A 573 -8.92 -2.25 5.47
N THR A 574 -9.46 -2.07 6.67
CA THR A 574 -10.88 -2.36 6.95
C THR A 574 -11.82 -1.56 6.05
N ALA A 575 -11.57 -0.25 5.88
CA ALA A 575 -12.34 0.59 4.96
C ALA A 575 -12.18 0.11 3.50
N ALA A 576 -10.96 -0.24 3.09
CA ALA A 576 -10.69 -0.76 1.74
C ALA A 576 -11.48 -2.05 1.45
N GLU A 577 -11.55 -2.98 2.40
CA GLU A 577 -12.31 -4.23 2.28
C GLU A 577 -13.82 -4.01 2.11
N LYS A 578 -14.36 -2.90 2.61
CA LYS A 578 -15.77 -2.52 2.41
C LYS A 578 -15.99 -1.77 1.08
N MET A 579 -15.05 -0.91 0.70
CA MET A 579 -15.16 -0.05 -0.48
C MET A 579 -14.92 -0.81 -1.79
N ILE A 580 -13.92 -1.67 -1.84
CA ILE A 580 -13.47 -2.34 -3.07
C ILE A 580 -14.57 -3.22 -3.70
N PRO A 581 -15.28 -4.09 -2.96
CA PRO A 581 -16.37 -4.90 -3.53
C PRO A 581 -17.54 -4.10 -4.11
N ALA A 582 -17.76 -2.89 -3.59
CA ALA A 582 -18.89 -2.03 -3.96
C ALA A 582 -18.60 -1.12 -5.16
N CYS A 583 -17.36 -1.05 -5.64
CA CYS A 583 -16.95 -0.13 -6.70
C CYS A 583 -17.48 -0.55 -8.07
N ASP A 584 -18.05 0.40 -8.81
CA ASP A 584 -18.42 0.25 -10.22
C ASP A 584 -17.28 0.77 -11.12
N LEU A 585 -16.78 1.98 -10.85
CA LEU A 585 -15.73 2.66 -11.62
C LEU A 585 -14.51 2.96 -10.72
N SER A 586 -13.38 2.36 -11.06
CA SER A 586 -12.12 2.52 -10.32
C SER A 586 -11.31 3.67 -10.90
N GLU A 587 -11.08 4.72 -10.10
CA GLU A 587 -10.32 5.91 -10.50
C GLU A 587 -8.81 5.70 -10.34
N GLN A 588 -8.10 5.54 -11.47
CA GLN A 588 -6.66 5.29 -11.53
C GLN A 588 -5.98 6.34 -12.41
N ILE A 589 -6.12 7.60 -12.01
CA ILE A 589 -5.93 8.80 -12.83
C ILE A 589 -4.62 9.55 -12.56
N SER A 590 -3.59 8.89 -12.06
CA SER A 590 -2.26 9.48 -11.87
C SER A 590 -1.71 10.10 -13.16
N LEU A 591 -0.83 11.09 -13.04
CA LEU A 591 -0.11 11.60 -14.21
C LEU A 591 0.77 10.49 -14.77
N ALA A 592 0.65 10.22 -16.07
CA ALA A 592 1.44 9.20 -16.74
C ALA A 592 2.95 9.41 -16.47
N SER A 593 3.69 8.36 -16.21
CA SER A 593 5.10 8.34 -15.79
C SER A 593 5.35 8.62 -14.29
N LYS A 594 4.33 8.72 -13.44
CA LYS A 594 4.54 9.07 -12.02
C LYS A 594 4.16 7.96 -11.03
N GLU A 595 3.18 7.12 -11.34
CA GLU A 595 2.86 5.94 -10.52
C GLU A 595 3.74 4.76 -10.94
N ALA A 596 4.53 4.21 -10.01
CA ALA A 596 5.41 3.08 -10.33
C ALA A 596 4.61 1.82 -10.73
N SER A 597 3.57 1.50 -10.00
CA SER A 597 2.68 0.38 -10.29
C SER A 597 1.23 0.67 -9.89
N GLY A 598 1.02 0.98 -8.61
CA GLY A 598 -0.27 0.86 -7.98
C GLY A 598 -0.61 -0.61 -7.66
N THR A 599 -1.42 -0.83 -6.65
CA THR A 599 -2.02 -2.14 -6.33
C THR A 599 -3.52 -2.03 -6.09
N GLY A 600 -4.02 -0.83 -5.83
CA GLY A 600 -5.47 -0.56 -5.76
C GLY A 600 -6.19 -0.92 -7.06
N ASN A 601 -5.62 -0.56 -8.20
CA ASN A 601 -6.13 -0.91 -9.52
C ASN A 601 -6.38 -2.42 -9.69
N MET A 602 -5.45 -3.27 -9.20
CA MET A 602 -5.55 -4.73 -9.25
C MET A 602 -6.68 -5.26 -8.35
N LYS A 603 -6.83 -4.68 -7.14
CA LYS A 603 -7.88 -5.06 -6.17
C LYS A 603 -9.27 -4.74 -6.70
N PHE A 604 -9.44 -3.56 -7.28
CA PHE A 604 -10.69 -3.15 -7.90
C PHE A 604 -11.04 -4.02 -9.11
N MET A 605 -10.05 -4.30 -9.99
CA MET A 605 -10.20 -5.21 -11.13
C MET A 605 -10.67 -6.59 -10.70
N LEU A 606 -10.03 -7.19 -9.70
CA LEU A 606 -10.38 -8.50 -9.15
C LEU A 606 -11.82 -8.55 -8.62
N ASN A 607 -12.34 -7.43 -8.14
CA ASN A 607 -13.71 -7.30 -7.62
C ASN A 607 -14.71 -6.79 -8.67
N GLY A 608 -14.34 -6.81 -9.95
CA GLY A 608 -15.21 -6.48 -11.07
C GLY A 608 -15.51 -4.99 -11.23
N ALA A 609 -14.68 -4.10 -10.70
CA ALA A 609 -14.74 -2.69 -11.06
C ALA A 609 -14.06 -2.46 -12.41
N VAL A 610 -14.63 -1.59 -13.23
CA VAL A 610 -14.04 -1.16 -14.50
C VAL A 610 -13.08 0.01 -14.20
N THR A 611 -11.86 -0.05 -14.73
CA THR A 611 -10.88 1.00 -14.53
C THR A 611 -11.12 2.19 -15.47
N LEU A 612 -11.15 3.39 -14.90
CA LEU A 612 -10.94 4.65 -15.61
C LEU A 612 -9.55 5.18 -15.21
N GLY A 613 -8.65 5.25 -16.17
CA GLY A 613 -7.27 5.55 -15.82
C GLY A 613 -6.43 6.08 -16.98
N THR A 614 -5.21 6.45 -16.64
CA THR A 614 -4.15 6.82 -17.56
C THR A 614 -3.26 5.62 -17.87
N MET A 615 -2.49 5.68 -18.94
CA MET A 615 -1.49 4.68 -19.30
C MET A 615 -0.24 4.87 -18.41
N ASP A 616 -0.38 4.53 -17.13
CA ASP A 616 0.61 4.68 -16.08
C ASP A 616 0.67 3.45 -15.18
N GLY A 617 1.83 3.13 -14.66
CA GLY A 617 2.05 1.99 -13.79
C GLY A 617 1.46 0.69 -14.32
N ALA A 618 0.84 -0.09 -13.46
CA ALA A 618 0.19 -1.36 -13.84
C ALA A 618 -1.11 -1.19 -14.65
N ASN A 619 -1.65 0.02 -14.81
CA ASN A 619 -2.80 0.24 -15.70
C ASN A 619 -2.48 -0.19 -17.14
N VAL A 620 -1.23 -0.07 -17.57
CA VAL A 620 -0.76 -0.53 -18.89
C VAL A 620 -0.99 -2.03 -19.04
N GLU A 621 -0.56 -2.81 -18.04
CA GLU A 621 -0.71 -4.26 -18.04
C GLU A 621 -2.18 -4.67 -17.85
N ILE A 622 -2.97 -3.93 -17.07
CA ILE A 622 -4.43 -4.14 -16.96
C ILE A 622 -5.08 -3.98 -18.33
N ALA A 623 -4.77 -2.87 -19.05
CA ALA A 623 -5.31 -2.64 -20.39
C ALA A 623 -4.94 -3.76 -21.39
N GLN A 624 -3.70 -4.26 -21.30
CA GLN A 624 -3.24 -5.39 -22.12
C GLN A 624 -4.02 -6.68 -21.81
N GLN A 625 -4.31 -6.94 -20.52
CA GLN A 625 -5.05 -8.13 -20.10
C GLN A 625 -6.52 -8.09 -20.50
N VAL A 626 -7.20 -6.97 -20.32
CA VAL A 626 -8.66 -6.90 -20.49
C VAL A 626 -9.11 -6.47 -21.90
N GLY A 627 -8.22 -5.82 -22.67
CA GLY A 627 -8.57 -5.19 -23.95
C GLY A 627 -9.23 -3.82 -23.77
N ASN A 628 -9.11 -2.98 -24.81
CA ASN A 628 -9.54 -1.58 -24.77
C ASN A 628 -11.06 -1.39 -24.57
N GLU A 629 -11.86 -2.38 -24.91
CA GLU A 629 -13.31 -2.36 -24.72
C GLU A 629 -13.75 -2.55 -23.28
N ASN A 630 -12.87 -3.03 -22.40
CA ASN A 630 -13.17 -3.36 -21.01
C ASN A 630 -12.48 -2.42 -19.98
N ILE A 631 -11.97 -1.28 -20.46
CA ILE A 631 -11.27 -0.26 -19.67
C ILE A 631 -11.50 1.11 -20.33
N TYR A 632 -11.46 2.19 -19.56
CA TYR A 632 -11.56 3.56 -20.05
C TYR A 632 -10.21 4.27 -19.85
N ILE A 633 -9.46 4.46 -20.96
CA ILE A 633 -8.16 5.12 -20.96
C ILE A 633 -8.29 6.54 -21.49
N PHE A 634 -7.60 7.48 -20.85
CA PHE A 634 -7.52 8.88 -21.25
C PHE A 634 -6.15 9.49 -21.00
N GLY A 635 -5.94 10.69 -21.52
CA GLY A 635 -4.84 11.58 -21.18
C GLY A 635 -3.54 11.31 -21.93
N GLN A 636 -2.52 12.02 -21.50
CA GLN A 636 -1.20 12.00 -22.10
C GLN A 636 -0.49 10.67 -21.86
N THR A 637 0.37 10.26 -22.77
CA THR A 637 1.31 9.15 -22.61
C THR A 637 2.51 9.57 -21.75
N SER A 638 3.20 8.59 -21.15
CA SER A 638 4.41 8.84 -20.37
C SER A 638 5.47 9.62 -21.16
N ASN A 639 5.66 9.29 -22.44
CA ASN A 639 6.62 9.99 -23.31
C ASN A 639 6.24 11.46 -23.55
N GLN A 640 4.95 11.76 -23.67
CA GLN A 640 4.49 13.15 -23.83
C GLN A 640 4.74 13.95 -22.55
N VAL A 641 4.46 13.37 -21.38
CA VAL A 641 4.68 14.02 -20.10
C VAL A 641 6.17 14.27 -19.87
N ILE A 642 7.03 13.26 -20.08
CA ILE A 642 8.48 13.37 -19.89
C ILE A 642 9.05 14.46 -20.81
N ARG A 643 8.70 14.45 -22.11
CA ARG A 643 9.15 15.49 -23.05
C ARG A 643 8.75 16.89 -22.62
N ARG A 644 7.55 17.06 -22.07
CA ARG A 644 7.06 18.37 -21.61
C ARG A 644 7.83 18.87 -20.39
N TYR A 645 8.20 17.98 -19.46
CA TYR A 645 9.09 18.33 -18.35
C TYR A 645 10.50 18.70 -18.87
N ASP A 646 11.05 17.91 -19.79
CA ASP A 646 12.38 18.15 -20.35
C ASP A 646 12.45 19.48 -21.14
N ALA A 647 11.37 19.81 -21.88
CA ALA A 647 11.28 21.05 -22.65
C ALA A 647 11.00 22.28 -21.78
N GLY A 648 10.41 22.11 -20.58
CA GLY A 648 10.02 23.22 -19.71
C GLY A 648 8.97 24.15 -20.34
N ASP A 649 8.12 23.62 -21.22
CA ASP A 649 7.17 24.40 -22.05
C ASP A 649 5.72 24.30 -21.55
N TYR A 650 5.52 23.88 -20.30
CA TYR A 650 4.20 23.82 -19.68
C TYR A 650 3.92 25.08 -18.86
N TYR A 651 2.85 25.79 -19.20
CA TYR A 651 2.37 26.98 -18.51
C TYR A 651 0.90 26.78 -18.12
N ALA A 652 0.60 26.49 -16.87
CA ALA A 652 -0.75 26.21 -16.36
C ALA A 652 -1.76 27.31 -16.72
N HIS A 653 -1.34 28.58 -16.63
CA HIS A 653 -2.17 29.74 -16.91
C HIS A 653 -2.72 29.77 -18.34
N GLU A 654 -1.96 29.30 -19.33
CA GLU A 654 -2.41 29.22 -20.73
C GLU A 654 -3.55 28.20 -20.92
N TRP A 655 -3.49 27.07 -20.18
CA TRP A 655 -4.57 26.08 -20.17
C TRP A 655 -5.80 26.59 -19.46
N TYR A 656 -5.62 27.26 -18.33
CA TYR A 656 -6.72 27.88 -17.58
C TYR A 656 -7.46 28.93 -18.43
N GLU A 657 -6.74 29.85 -19.11
CA GLU A 657 -7.35 30.87 -19.98
C GLU A 657 -7.92 30.30 -21.28
N GLY A 658 -7.32 29.24 -21.81
CA GLY A 658 -7.69 28.65 -23.09
C GLY A 658 -8.92 27.74 -23.07
N ASP A 659 -9.38 27.29 -21.88
CA ASP A 659 -10.48 26.36 -21.74
C ASP A 659 -11.60 26.91 -20.84
N PRO A 660 -12.78 27.24 -21.41
CA PRO A 660 -13.89 27.79 -20.64
C PRO A 660 -14.41 26.87 -19.52
N ASN A 661 -14.31 25.54 -19.66
CA ASN A 661 -14.76 24.60 -18.64
C ASN A 661 -13.78 24.56 -17.46
N LEU A 662 -12.49 24.56 -17.76
CA LEU A 662 -11.44 24.68 -16.74
C LEU A 662 -11.55 26.02 -16.01
N HIS A 663 -11.66 27.11 -16.75
CA HIS A 663 -11.80 28.46 -16.20
C HIS A 663 -12.95 28.50 -15.18
N ARG A 664 -14.16 28.08 -15.60
CA ARG A 664 -15.33 28.04 -14.71
C ARG A 664 -15.14 27.14 -13.50
N ALA A 665 -14.54 25.96 -13.68
CA ALA A 665 -14.36 25.00 -12.60
C ALA A 665 -13.34 25.49 -11.56
N ILE A 666 -12.23 26.08 -12.02
CA ILE A 666 -11.19 26.61 -11.13
C ILE A 666 -11.68 27.87 -10.42
N ASP A 667 -12.39 28.76 -11.10
CA ASP A 667 -12.94 29.96 -10.47
C ASP A 667 -14.03 29.67 -9.46
N PHE A 668 -14.75 28.55 -9.63
CA PHE A 668 -15.75 28.11 -8.67
C PHE A 668 -15.16 27.79 -7.29
N LEU A 669 -13.90 27.41 -7.20
CA LEU A 669 -13.21 27.13 -5.92
C LEU A 669 -13.30 28.32 -4.94
N THR A 670 -13.24 29.55 -5.45
CA THR A 670 -13.40 30.78 -4.66
C THR A 670 -14.72 31.50 -4.95
N GLY A 671 -15.68 30.78 -5.55
CA GLY A 671 -17.02 31.27 -5.77
C GLY A 671 -17.83 31.39 -4.46
N PRO A 672 -18.92 32.19 -4.47
CA PRO A 672 -19.68 32.50 -3.25
C PRO A 672 -20.23 31.25 -2.53
N GLU A 673 -20.55 30.18 -3.25
CA GLU A 673 -21.06 28.93 -2.66
C GLU A 673 -19.98 28.19 -1.88
N MET A 674 -18.77 28.07 -2.47
CA MET A 674 -17.62 27.44 -1.83
C MET A 674 -17.12 28.26 -0.63
N LEU A 675 -17.02 29.59 -0.76
CA LEU A 675 -16.55 30.46 0.33
C LEU A 675 -17.52 30.53 1.52
N ARG A 676 -18.80 30.25 1.31
CA ARG A 676 -19.76 30.15 2.43
C ARG A 676 -19.62 28.85 3.23
N ALA A 677 -19.15 27.80 2.60
CA ALA A 677 -19.04 26.47 3.20
C ALA A 677 -17.60 26.11 3.64
N GLY A 678 -16.60 26.74 3.03
CA GLY A 678 -15.20 26.45 3.23
C GLY A 678 -14.36 27.65 3.67
N ARG A 679 -13.07 27.40 3.91
CA ARG A 679 -12.09 28.41 4.30
C ARG A 679 -11.44 29.05 3.09
N GLU A 680 -11.53 30.37 2.99
CA GLU A 680 -10.99 31.14 1.87
C GLU A 680 -9.49 30.90 1.65
N GLU A 681 -8.70 30.85 2.72
CA GLU A 681 -7.26 30.64 2.64
C GLU A 681 -6.90 29.32 1.92
N ASN A 682 -7.56 28.21 2.29
CA ASN A 682 -7.30 26.89 1.70
C ASN A 682 -7.77 26.82 0.24
N LEU A 683 -8.96 27.35 -0.04
CA LEU A 683 -9.55 27.34 -1.38
C LEU A 683 -8.78 28.23 -2.35
N SER A 684 -8.37 29.43 -1.90
CA SER A 684 -7.58 30.39 -2.70
C SER A 684 -6.17 29.84 -3.01
N ARG A 685 -5.53 29.18 -2.04
CA ARG A 685 -4.22 28.57 -2.25
C ARG A 685 -4.27 27.45 -3.28
N LEU A 686 -5.29 26.59 -3.21
CA LEU A 686 -5.51 25.54 -4.22
C LEU A 686 -5.84 26.12 -5.60
N GLN A 687 -6.69 27.15 -5.65
CA GLN A 687 -6.99 27.86 -6.91
C GLN A 687 -5.74 28.45 -7.54
N ASP A 688 -4.93 29.15 -6.75
CA ASP A 688 -3.68 29.75 -7.21
C ASP A 688 -2.68 28.72 -7.73
N ASP A 689 -2.56 27.59 -7.04
CA ASP A 689 -1.72 26.49 -7.45
C ASP A 689 -2.15 25.89 -8.81
N LEU A 690 -3.45 25.63 -8.98
CA LEU A 690 -3.99 25.11 -10.25
C LEU A 690 -3.85 26.11 -11.41
N ARG A 691 -4.01 27.42 -11.15
CA ARG A 691 -3.91 28.44 -12.18
C ARG A 691 -2.49 28.72 -12.65
N ASN A 692 -1.52 28.65 -11.74
CA ASN A 692 -0.19 29.21 -11.97
C ASN A 692 0.93 28.18 -11.93
N LYS A 693 0.71 27.01 -11.30
CA LYS A 693 1.74 25.99 -11.14
C LYS A 693 1.34 24.68 -11.81
N ASP A 694 0.28 24.05 -11.33
CA ASP A 694 -0.23 22.74 -11.78
C ASP A 694 0.93 21.78 -12.14
N TRP A 695 1.85 21.60 -11.21
CA TRP A 695 3.12 20.87 -11.43
C TRP A 695 2.89 19.47 -12.03
N PHE A 696 1.76 18.84 -11.71
CA PHE A 696 1.41 17.51 -12.20
C PHE A 696 0.44 17.52 -13.40
N GLN A 697 0.45 18.60 -14.17
CA GLN A 697 -0.21 18.70 -15.48
C GLN A 697 -1.68 18.19 -15.45
N THR A 698 -2.43 18.62 -14.44
CA THR A 698 -3.85 18.27 -14.29
C THR A 698 -4.69 18.84 -15.43
N LEU A 699 -4.43 20.10 -15.79
CA LEU A 699 -5.24 20.86 -16.74
C LEU A 699 -5.22 20.27 -18.17
N PRO A 700 -4.07 19.84 -18.73
CA PRO A 700 -4.03 19.25 -20.07
C PRO A 700 -4.88 17.98 -20.24
N ASP A 701 -5.08 17.22 -19.18
CA ASP A 701 -5.83 15.95 -19.24
C ASP A 701 -7.31 16.12 -18.89
N PHE A 702 -7.76 17.31 -18.47
CA PHE A 702 -9.11 17.52 -17.95
C PHE A 702 -10.20 17.15 -18.96
N ASN A 703 -10.17 17.66 -20.19
CA ASN A 703 -11.20 17.36 -21.18
C ASN A 703 -11.22 15.89 -21.58
N ALA A 704 -10.06 15.26 -21.71
CA ALA A 704 -9.98 13.84 -22.01
C ALA A 704 -10.58 13.00 -20.89
N TYR A 705 -10.31 13.37 -19.63
CA TYR A 705 -10.90 12.74 -18.45
C TYR A 705 -12.43 12.93 -18.39
N LEU A 706 -12.89 14.17 -18.60
CA LEU A 706 -14.31 14.52 -18.62
C LEU A 706 -15.08 13.64 -19.62
N VAL A 707 -14.65 13.62 -20.86
CA VAL A 707 -15.29 12.84 -21.95
C VAL A 707 -15.31 11.35 -21.63
N ARG A 708 -14.21 10.80 -21.09
CA ARG A 708 -14.14 9.36 -20.79
C ARG A 708 -14.98 8.96 -19.58
N LYS A 709 -15.05 9.79 -18.56
CA LYS A 709 -15.89 9.51 -17.39
C LYS A 709 -17.35 9.61 -17.72
N GLU A 710 -17.76 10.61 -18.50
CA GLU A 710 -19.14 10.73 -18.99
C GLU A 710 -19.53 9.56 -19.90
N GLN A 711 -18.61 9.09 -20.75
CA GLN A 711 -18.84 7.88 -21.54
C GLN A 711 -19.06 6.65 -20.63
N ALA A 712 -18.24 6.46 -19.61
CA ALA A 712 -18.42 5.35 -18.67
C ALA A 712 -19.77 5.41 -17.96
N MET A 713 -20.19 6.61 -17.52
CA MET A 713 -21.50 6.82 -16.91
C MET A 713 -22.64 6.51 -17.89
N ALA A 714 -22.50 6.92 -19.15
CA ALA A 714 -23.50 6.65 -20.19
C ALA A 714 -23.59 5.15 -20.52
N ASP A 715 -22.48 4.45 -20.65
CA ASP A 715 -22.43 3.00 -20.89
C ASP A 715 -23.05 2.23 -19.73
N TYR A 716 -22.73 2.61 -18.49
CA TYR A 716 -23.32 2.03 -17.27
C TYR A 716 -24.85 2.15 -17.26
N ALA A 717 -25.38 3.31 -17.64
CA ALA A 717 -26.82 3.58 -17.62
C ALA A 717 -27.58 2.90 -18.77
N LYS A 718 -26.99 2.88 -19.97
CA LYS A 718 -27.67 2.45 -21.20
C LYS A 718 -27.62 0.94 -21.44
N ASP A 719 -26.54 0.29 -21.03
CA ASP A 719 -26.31 -1.15 -21.23
C ASP A 719 -25.82 -1.83 -19.94
N PRO A 720 -26.71 -2.10 -18.98
CA PRO A 720 -26.32 -2.73 -17.72
C PRO A 720 -25.70 -4.13 -17.89
N LEU A 721 -26.13 -4.93 -18.88
CA LEU A 721 -25.54 -6.24 -19.14
C LEU A 721 -24.18 -6.14 -19.80
N GLY A 722 -24.02 -5.22 -20.75
CA GLY A 722 -22.71 -4.92 -21.33
C GLY A 722 -21.70 -4.40 -20.29
N TRP A 723 -22.19 -3.61 -19.31
CA TRP A 723 -21.35 -3.23 -18.16
C TRP A 723 -20.91 -4.46 -17.34
N GLN A 724 -21.83 -5.37 -17.01
CA GLN A 724 -21.50 -6.59 -16.28
C GLN A 724 -20.56 -7.51 -17.07
N ARG A 725 -20.66 -7.52 -18.39
CA ARG A 725 -19.70 -8.22 -19.24
C ARG A 725 -18.29 -7.67 -19.07
N LYS A 726 -18.13 -6.33 -19.06
CA LYS A 726 -16.83 -5.69 -18.76
C LYS A 726 -16.34 -6.10 -17.36
N CYS A 727 -17.21 -6.09 -16.36
CA CYS A 727 -16.88 -6.52 -14.99
C CYS A 727 -16.37 -7.97 -14.96
N LEU A 728 -17.06 -8.90 -15.63
CA LEU A 728 -16.65 -10.31 -15.68
C LEU A 728 -15.31 -10.50 -16.37
N VAL A 729 -15.05 -9.81 -17.47
CA VAL A 729 -13.75 -9.85 -18.16
C VAL A 729 -12.62 -9.34 -17.24
N ASN A 730 -12.85 -8.26 -16.50
CA ASN A 730 -11.90 -7.76 -15.53
C ASN A 730 -11.59 -8.81 -14.44
N ILE A 731 -12.60 -9.45 -13.85
CA ILE A 731 -12.43 -10.53 -12.87
C ILE A 731 -11.63 -11.69 -13.48
N ALA A 732 -12.02 -12.15 -14.65
CA ALA A 732 -11.42 -13.31 -15.33
C ALA A 732 -9.93 -13.08 -15.63
N LYS A 733 -9.54 -11.85 -15.96
CA LYS A 733 -8.16 -11.48 -16.30
C LYS A 733 -7.33 -11.02 -15.10
N ALA A 734 -7.92 -10.92 -13.91
CA ALA A 734 -7.20 -10.47 -12.72
C ALA A 734 -6.18 -11.49 -12.19
N GLY A 735 -6.23 -12.75 -12.62
CA GLY A 735 -5.30 -13.81 -12.18
C GLY A 735 -3.84 -13.47 -12.36
N PHE A 736 -3.48 -12.74 -13.43
CA PHE A 736 -2.13 -12.23 -13.65
C PHE A 736 -1.59 -11.38 -12.48
N PHE A 737 -2.46 -10.67 -11.77
CA PHE A 737 -2.08 -9.79 -10.66
C PHE A 737 -2.11 -10.48 -9.30
N SER A 738 -2.04 -11.81 -9.25
CA SER A 738 -1.82 -12.54 -8.00
C SER A 738 -0.41 -12.31 -7.47
N SER A 739 -0.28 -12.02 -6.15
CA SER A 739 1.02 -11.96 -5.50
C SER A 739 1.72 -13.32 -5.46
N ASP A 740 0.99 -14.42 -5.59
CA ASP A 740 1.59 -15.76 -5.70
C ASP A 740 2.42 -15.87 -6.98
N ARG A 741 1.93 -15.37 -8.12
CA ARG A 741 2.72 -15.27 -9.36
C ARG A 741 3.96 -14.40 -9.14
N THR A 742 3.78 -13.22 -8.55
CA THR A 742 4.89 -12.30 -8.31
C THR A 742 5.99 -12.95 -7.46
N ILE A 743 5.61 -13.60 -6.36
CA ILE A 743 6.56 -14.27 -5.46
C ILE A 743 7.26 -15.45 -6.14
N ALA A 744 6.52 -16.23 -6.94
CA ALA A 744 7.12 -17.32 -7.72
C ALA A 744 8.17 -16.79 -8.73
N GLU A 745 7.94 -15.62 -9.34
CA GLU A 745 8.92 -14.98 -10.23
C GLU A 745 10.14 -14.45 -9.45
N TYR A 746 9.95 -13.84 -8.29
CA TYR A 746 11.06 -13.42 -7.42
C TYR A 746 11.90 -14.63 -6.98
N ASP A 747 11.26 -15.72 -6.58
CA ASP A 747 11.98 -16.93 -6.13
C ASP A 747 12.78 -17.54 -7.26
N ARG A 748 12.16 -17.74 -8.42
CA ARG A 748 12.81 -18.32 -9.60
C ARG A 748 14.02 -17.49 -10.08
N ASP A 749 13.90 -16.16 -10.11
CA ASP A 749 14.85 -15.30 -10.81
C ASP A 749 15.85 -14.62 -9.86
N ILE A 750 15.54 -14.47 -8.57
CA ILE A 750 16.31 -13.65 -7.63
C ILE A 750 16.69 -14.42 -6.34
N TRP A 751 15.70 -15.05 -5.66
CA TRP A 751 15.94 -15.56 -4.31
C TRP A 751 16.44 -16.99 -4.27
N HIS A 752 15.93 -17.88 -5.13
CA HIS A 752 16.31 -19.30 -5.22
C HIS A 752 16.22 -20.00 -3.85
N LEU A 753 15.02 -19.95 -3.24
CA LEU A 753 14.79 -20.48 -1.88
C LEU A 753 14.62 -22.01 -1.86
N GLY A 754 14.25 -22.64 -2.98
CA GLY A 754 14.12 -24.09 -3.11
C GLY A 754 13.00 -24.55 -3.99
#